data_660e9b13ae62b9832341aa44fc8977dc
#
_entry.id   660e9b13ae62b9832341aa44fc8977dc
#
_cell.length_a   1.000
_cell.length_b   1.000
_cell.length_c   1.000
_cell.angle_alpha   90.00
_cell.angle_beta   90.00
_cell.angle_gamma   90.00
#
_symmetry.space_group_name_H-M   'P 1'
#
loop_
_entity.id
_entity.type
_entity.pdbx_description
1 polymer ?
#
loop_
_entity_poly.entity_id
_entity_poly.type
_entity_poly.pdbx_seq_one_letter_code
_entity_poly.pdbx_strand_id
1 'polypeptide(L)'
;MYEDPIAIVGAACRLPGARNLKAFWDVVSLGRDAVTEIPDGRWSKEYYFHPNPAERGKSYTWAAGIIDAIDRFDAAFFGVSPREAEQIDPQQRLLLELAWEALEDAGIPAAKAAGTGAGVYIGASSGDYGDIRTGDPAGGDAYFMTGVTASILANRVSYVFDLHGTSLSVDTACSSSLVALDLACRAIADQRIEMALVGGVSLLLSPFPFIGFCRAAMLSPSGRCFAFDARANGYVRAEGGGMIVLKPLSRALADGDPVRAVILDSAVNSDGRTMGLSLPNGAAQTNLLNGIYRDGAIAPDRLSFVEAHGTGTQAGDPIELSALGRAVAQRRSEPLRIGSVKTNVGHLEAASGMAGLIKTVLALERRLIPPSLHFETPNPRIPFTDLNLTVTTAPTTLPEGRELLAGVNSFGFGGTNAHVVLSSAPIACGKSETVANAVMPPLLLSARSEAALKALARDWSAKLAEAETDSAIPMINAAARRRDHHRRRLVVRGQSPIEIAERLDALSANDRTDAVTTGTAVAGGKLAFVFSGNGVQRPGMAQDALRHSPVFRATLQQLDRTLSPLLGWSVWDRLAHDCDPRLLARTDVAQPLLFAIQIGIAEALRQEGIEAAGHVGHSVGEIAAGWAAGALSLDDSCKIIVARSQQQERTAGAGGMAALGLPVEQAQATLVALGGRLEIAAINSSVAVTVAGPRFDLARLQAEAEKQGWRYTKLDLDYAFHSAALDPIEADLVKALSGIAPRQCGGRFISTVEGGVTDGAKLDENYWWRNIREPVRFKDAVDRMIGDDFRIFVEIGPNPALLSYIRDGLK
;
A
#
# COMPACT_ATOMS: atom_id res chain seq x y z
N MET A 1 -19.86 8.81 -26.47
CA MET A 1 -19.01 9.25 -25.34
C MET A 1 -19.75 8.97 -24.05
N TYR A 2 -18.99 8.56 -23.01
CA TYR A 2 -19.53 8.39 -21.67
C TYR A 2 -19.84 9.76 -21.04
N GLU A 3 -20.94 9.87 -20.27
CA GLU A 3 -21.27 11.11 -19.52
C GLU A 3 -20.20 11.48 -18.51
N ASP A 4 -19.77 10.47 -17.70
CA ASP A 4 -18.57 10.54 -16.88
C ASP A 4 -17.51 9.65 -17.55
N PRO A 5 -16.48 10.22 -18.18
CA PRO A 5 -15.43 9.45 -18.83
C PRO A 5 -14.74 8.49 -17.86
N ILE A 6 -14.11 7.44 -18.39
CA ILE A 6 -13.53 6.38 -17.57
C ILE A 6 -12.02 6.61 -17.44
N ALA A 7 -11.54 6.84 -16.23
CA ALA A 7 -10.12 7.00 -15.94
C ALA A 7 -9.41 5.64 -15.88
N ILE A 8 -8.25 5.54 -16.54
CA ILE A 8 -7.25 4.49 -16.29
C ILE A 8 -6.36 5.02 -15.16
N VAL A 9 -6.47 4.43 -13.97
CA VAL A 9 -5.77 4.89 -12.77
C VAL A 9 -4.53 4.05 -12.45
N GLY A 10 -4.40 2.85 -13.02
CA GLY A 10 -3.24 1.99 -12.86
C GLY A 10 -3.08 1.02 -14.02
N ALA A 11 -1.87 0.55 -14.25
CA ALA A 11 -1.56 -0.41 -15.30
C ALA A 11 -0.36 -1.29 -14.91
N ALA A 12 -0.33 -2.51 -15.46
CA ALA A 12 0.80 -3.43 -15.35
C ALA A 12 0.94 -4.27 -16.62
N CYS A 13 2.14 -4.71 -16.94
CA CYS A 13 2.36 -5.58 -18.09
C CYS A 13 3.56 -6.55 -17.91
N ARG A 14 3.47 -7.66 -18.62
CA ARG A 14 4.56 -8.59 -18.96
C ARG A 14 4.50 -8.85 -20.46
N LEU A 15 5.42 -8.27 -21.20
CA LEU A 15 5.44 -8.31 -22.66
C LEU A 15 6.84 -8.74 -23.14
N PRO A 16 6.98 -9.21 -24.39
CA PRO A 16 8.30 -9.59 -24.90
C PRO A 16 9.35 -8.49 -24.71
N GLY A 17 10.48 -8.84 -24.09
CA GLY A 17 11.55 -7.91 -23.76
C GLY A 17 11.23 -6.93 -22.61
N ALA A 18 10.05 -7.03 -21.96
CA ALA A 18 9.60 -6.07 -20.96
C ALA A 18 8.87 -6.72 -19.77
N ARG A 19 9.44 -6.57 -18.57
CA ARG A 19 8.86 -7.08 -17.34
C ARG A 19 7.89 -6.09 -16.62
N ASN A 20 7.84 -4.85 -17.07
CA ASN A 20 7.01 -3.79 -16.49
C ASN A 20 6.80 -2.65 -17.50
N LEU A 21 6.01 -1.65 -17.12
CA LEU A 21 5.69 -0.49 -17.96
C LEU A 21 6.93 0.30 -18.41
N LYS A 22 7.93 0.47 -17.51
CA LYS A 22 9.17 1.19 -17.85
C LYS A 22 9.98 0.45 -18.93
N ALA A 23 10.21 -0.84 -18.73
CA ALA A 23 10.91 -1.66 -19.71
C ALA A 23 10.14 -1.74 -21.03
N PHE A 24 8.81 -1.79 -20.99
CA PHE A 24 8.00 -1.77 -22.20
C PHE A 24 8.11 -0.42 -22.94
N TRP A 25 8.13 0.69 -22.21
CA TRP A 25 8.40 1.98 -22.82
C TRP A 25 9.78 2.02 -23.51
N ASP A 26 10.81 1.48 -22.88
CA ASP A 26 12.15 1.40 -23.45
C ASP A 26 12.17 0.53 -24.74
N VAL A 27 11.39 -0.56 -24.78
CA VAL A 27 11.26 -1.40 -26.01
C VAL A 27 10.65 -0.58 -27.14
N VAL A 28 9.52 0.08 -26.91
CA VAL A 28 8.80 0.75 -28.01
C VAL A 28 9.44 2.07 -28.40
N SER A 29 9.90 2.89 -27.43
CA SER A 29 10.47 4.22 -27.70
C SER A 29 11.85 4.17 -28.38
N LEU A 30 12.67 3.15 -28.04
CA LEU A 30 13.96 2.91 -28.66
C LEU A 30 13.88 2.08 -29.93
N GLY A 31 12.68 1.68 -30.35
CA GLY A 31 12.48 0.89 -31.56
C GLY A 31 13.15 -0.48 -31.49
N ARG A 32 13.06 -1.17 -30.36
CA ARG A 32 13.65 -2.52 -30.21
C ARG A 32 12.71 -3.57 -30.76
N ASP A 33 13.28 -4.54 -31.49
CA ASP A 33 12.60 -5.76 -31.92
C ASP A 33 12.77 -6.83 -30.84
N ALA A 34 11.69 -7.20 -30.15
CA ALA A 34 11.67 -8.18 -29.08
C ALA A 34 11.21 -9.58 -29.54
N VAL A 35 11.04 -9.79 -30.86
CA VAL A 35 10.75 -11.09 -31.42
C VAL A 35 12.03 -11.91 -31.46
N THR A 36 11.98 -13.13 -30.94
CA THR A 36 13.10 -14.06 -30.82
C THR A 36 12.76 -15.43 -31.48
N GLU A 37 13.67 -16.36 -31.43
CA GLU A 37 13.33 -17.77 -31.65
C GLU A 37 12.61 -18.33 -30.41
N ILE A 38 11.71 -19.30 -30.63
CA ILE A 38 11.07 -20.03 -29.51
C ILE A 38 12.18 -20.75 -28.74
N PRO A 39 12.30 -20.55 -27.42
CA PRO A 39 13.41 -21.09 -26.64
C PRO A 39 13.32 -22.61 -26.49
N ASP A 40 14.50 -23.24 -26.39
CA ASP A 40 14.60 -24.66 -26.05
C ASP A 40 13.87 -24.91 -24.71
N GLY A 41 13.19 -26.04 -24.60
CA GLY A 41 12.42 -26.39 -23.42
C GLY A 41 10.92 -26.03 -23.46
N ARG A 42 10.45 -25.25 -24.49
CA ARG A 42 9.01 -25.13 -24.78
C ARG A 42 8.50 -26.39 -25.47
N TRP A 43 9.04 -26.71 -26.60
CA TRP A 43 8.87 -27.96 -27.36
C TRP A 43 10.02 -28.15 -28.35
N SER A 44 10.19 -29.37 -28.91
CA SER A 44 11.30 -29.71 -29.78
C SER A 44 11.22 -29.01 -31.15
N LYS A 45 12.24 -28.20 -31.47
CA LYS A 45 12.39 -27.59 -32.81
C LYS A 45 12.53 -28.63 -33.88
N GLU A 46 13.33 -29.65 -33.68
CA GLU A 46 13.54 -30.73 -34.61
C GLU A 46 12.24 -31.47 -34.98
N TYR A 47 11.37 -31.68 -33.98
CA TYR A 47 10.12 -32.40 -34.21
C TYR A 47 9.04 -31.53 -34.86
N TYR A 48 8.91 -30.22 -34.49
CA TYR A 48 7.77 -29.38 -34.89
C TYR A 48 8.09 -28.30 -35.92
N PHE A 49 9.36 -28.09 -36.31
CA PHE A 49 9.74 -27.09 -37.31
C PHE A 49 10.16 -27.72 -38.63
N HIS A 50 9.75 -27.14 -39.76
CA HIS A 50 10.29 -27.42 -41.09
C HIS A 50 10.09 -26.21 -42.02
N PRO A 51 11.14 -25.72 -42.72
CA PRO A 51 11.03 -24.48 -43.52
C PRO A 51 10.11 -24.60 -44.75
N ASN A 52 9.83 -25.81 -45.20
CA ASN A 52 8.89 -26.03 -46.31
C ASN A 52 7.44 -25.99 -45.80
N PRO A 53 6.59 -25.03 -46.26
CA PRO A 53 5.20 -24.93 -45.82
C PRO A 53 4.32 -26.14 -46.19
N ALA A 54 4.74 -26.97 -47.15
CA ALA A 54 4.02 -28.17 -47.54
C ALA A 54 4.15 -29.31 -46.53
N GLU A 55 5.15 -29.27 -45.63
CA GLU A 55 5.41 -30.33 -44.67
C GLU A 55 4.26 -30.38 -43.64
N ARG A 56 3.63 -31.59 -43.52
CA ARG A 56 2.48 -31.76 -42.61
C ARG A 56 2.92 -31.89 -41.15
N GLY A 57 2.14 -31.34 -40.23
CA GLY A 57 2.41 -31.44 -38.80
C GLY A 57 3.60 -30.58 -38.32
N LYS A 58 4.08 -29.67 -39.15
CA LYS A 58 5.20 -28.78 -38.88
C LYS A 58 4.78 -27.30 -38.99
N SER A 59 5.45 -26.47 -38.24
CA SER A 59 5.42 -25.01 -38.38
C SER A 59 6.56 -24.60 -39.33
N TYR A 60 6.30 -23.68 -40.26
CA TYR A 60 7.34 -23.14 -41.14
C TYR A 60 8.05 -21.91 -40.57
N THR A 61 7.61 -21.43 -39.39
CA THR A 61 8.28 -20.36 -38.66
C THR A 61 8.66 -20.83 -37.26
N TRP A 62 9.75 -20.31 -36.68
CA TRP A 62 10.22 -20.59 -35.34
C TRP A 62 10.38 -19.29 -34.55
N ALA A 63 9.82 -18.18 -35.04
CA ALA A 63 9.85 -16.87 -34.42
C ALA A 63 8.62 -16.65 -33.54
N ALA A 64 8.83 -16.06 -32.38
CA ALA A 64 7.77 -15.65 -31.47
C ALA A 64 8.19 -14.46 -30.57
N GLY A 65 7.24 -13.69 -30.11
CA GLY A 65 7.46 -12.80 -28.98
C GLY A 65 7.32 -13.58 -27.67
N ILE A 66 8.40 -13.74 -26.92
CA ILE A 66 8.49 -14.61 -25.74
C ILE A 66 8.71 -13.77 -24.49
N ILE A 67 8.07 -14.16 -23.38
CA ILE A 67 8.36 -13.62 -22.06
C ILE A 67 9.18 -14.60 -21.22
N ASP A 68 9.97 -14.07 -20.31
CA ASP A 68 10.80 -14.86 -19.40
C ASP A 68 9.97 -15.48 -18.27
N ALA A 69 10.46 -16.61 -17.72
CA ALA A 69 10.08 -17.15 -16.42
C ALA A 69 8.57 -17.44 -16.24
N ILE A 70 7.89 -17.92 -17.29
CA ILE A 70 6.46 -18.30 -17.23
C ILE A 70 6.17 -19.44 -16.25
N ASP A 71 7.20 -20.21 -15.89
CA ASP A 71 7.18 -21.31 -14.94
C ASP A 71 7.27 -20.83 -13.48
N ARG A 72 7.58 -19.54 -13.23
CA ARG A 72 7.72 -18.96 -11.89
C ARG A 72 6.45 -18.24 -11.45
N PHE A 73 6.18 -18.35 -10.15
CA PHE A 73 5.05 -17.72 -9.51
C PHE A 73 5.29 -17.59 -8.00
N ASP A 74 5.01 -16.45 -7.41
CA ASP A 74 5.08 -16.27 -5.96
C ASP A 74 3.80 -16.81 -5.26
N ALA A 75 3.66 -18.15 -5.27
CA ALA A 75 2.50 -18.84 -4.72
C ALA A 75 2.26 -18.48 -3.24
N ALA A 76 3.33 -18.38 -2.44
CA ALA A 76 3.25 -18.03 -1.02
C ALA A 76 2.69 -16.62 -0.79
N PHE A 77 3.02 -15.68 -1.68
CA PHE A 77 2.46 -14.33 -1.63
C PHE A 77 0.94 -14.34 -1.80
N PHE A 78 0.41 -15.14 -2.71
CA PHE A 78 -1.03 -15.22 -2.98
C PHE A 78 -1.77 -16.26 -2.11
N GLY A 79 -1.08 -16.90 -1.16
CA GLY A 79 -1.67 -17.92 -0.29
C GLY A 79 -2.01 -19.24 -1.00
N VAL A 80 -1.38 -19.49 -2.14
CA VAL A 80 -1.54 -20.71 -2.95
C VAL A 80 -0.55 -21.76 -2.48
N SER A 81 -1.03 -22.99 -2.24
CA SER A 81 -0.14 -24.10 -1.89
C SER A 81 0.73 -24.52 -3.09
N PRO A 82 1.94 -25.08 -2.88
CA PRO A 82 2.78 -25.58 -3.98
C PRO A 82 2.04 -26.59 -4.86
N ARG A 83 1.28 -27.50 -4.27
CA ARG A 83 0.48 -28.50 -5.00
C ARG A 83 -0.59 -27.87 -5.89
N GLU A 84 -1.30 -26.87 -5.39
CA GLU A 84 -2.27 -26.11 -6.20
C GLU A 84 -1.56 -25.32 -7.30
N ALA A 85 -0.43 -24.67 -6.97
CA ALA A 85 0.33 -23.88 -7.94
C ALA A 85 0.75 -24.67 -9.19
N GLU A 86 1.08 -25.96 -9.04
CA GLU A 86 1.41 -26.86 -10.17
C GLU A 86 0.21 -27.13 -11.08
N GLN A 87 -1.01 -27.12 -10.57
CA GLN A 87 -2.22 -27.37 -11.33
C GLN A 87 -2.79 -26.13 -12.02
N ILE A 88 -2.40 -24.94 -11.56
CA ILE A 88 -2.92 -23.66 -12.09
C ILE A 88 -2.25 -23.33 -13.42
N ASP A 89 -3.07 -23.02 -14.44
CA ASP A 89 -2.61 -22.43 -15.70
C ASP A 89 -1.69 -21.22 -15.45
N PRO A 90 -0.49 -21.18 -16.02
CA PRO A 90 0.41 -20.03 -15.91
C PRO A 90 -0.26 -18.68 -16.26
N GLN A 91 -1.29 -18.66 -17.11
CA GLN A 91 -2.07 -17.46 -17.38
C GLN A 91 -2.78 -16.92 -16.13
N GLN A 92 -3.37 -17.81 -15.28
CA GLN A 92 -3.97 -17.39 -14.02
C GLN A 92 -2.93 -16.82 -13.05
N ARG A 93 -1.72 -17.44 -13.01
CA ARG A 93 -0.60 -16.98 -12.15
C ARG A 93 -0.16 -15.59 -12.58
N LEU A 94 0.05 -15.38 -13.87
CA LEU A 94 0.44 -14.08 -14.42
C LEU A 94 -0.62 -13.00 -14.15
N LEU A 95 -1.90 -13.33 -14.30
CA LEU A 95 -2.99 -12.38 -14.02
C LEU A 95 -3.05 -11.94 -12.57
N LEU A 96 -2.75 -12.82 -11.59
CA LEU A 96 -2.66 -12.44 -10.17
C LEU A 96 -1.55 -11.43 -9.92
N GLU A 97 -0.36 -11.65 -10.49
CA GLU A 97 0.77 -10.72 -10.36
C GLU A 97 0.45 -9.37 -11.03
N LEU A 98 -0.10 -9.40 -12.25
CA LEU A 98 -0.49 -8.19 -12.97
C LEU A 98 -1.61 -7.41 -12.26
N ALA A 99 -2.57 -8.09 -11.66
CA ALA A 99 -3.63 -7.44 -10.88
C ALA A 99 -3.09 -6.74 -9.63
N TRP A 100 -2.17 -7.41 -8.91
CA TRP A 100 -1.48 -6.80 -7.78
C TRP A 100 -0.71 -5.55 -8.20
N GLU A 101 0.12 -5.66 -9.22
CA GLU A 101 0.96 -4.56 -9.72
C GLU A 101 0.14 -3.39 -10.26
N ALA A 102 -0.99 -3.67 -10.95
CA ALA A 102 -1.88 -2.62 -11.46
C ALA A 102 -2.57 -1.86 -10.32
N LEU A 103 -2.99 -2.55 -9.23
CA LEU A 103 -3.51 -1.91 -8.03
C LEU A 103 -2.43 -1.08 -7.32
N GLU A 104 -1.20 -1.61 -7.21
CA GLU A 104 -0.08 -0.84 -6.65
C GLU A 104 0.28 0.40 -7.48
N ASP A 105 0.24 0.30 -8.81
CA ASP A 105 0.46 1.41 -9.72
C ASP A 105 -0.64 2.48 -9.59
N ALA A 106 -1.89 2.06 -9.37
CA ALA A 106 -3.01 2.94 -9.05
C ALA A 106 -2.91 3.58 -7.65
N GLY A 107 -2.00 3.09 -6.79
CA GLY A 107 -1.94 3.49 -5.39
C GLY A 107 -3.18 3.07 -4.59
N ILE A 108 -3.85 2.00 -5.01
CA ILE A 108 -5.03 1.43 -4.34
C ILE A 108 -4.58 0.17 -3.59
N PRO A 109 -4.49 0.20 -2.25
CA PRO A 109 -4.22 -1.01 -1.47
C PRO A 109 -5.25 -2.11 -1.75
N ALA A 110 -4.80 -3.33 -1.97
CA ALA A 110 -5.69 -4.46 -2.22
C ALA A 110 -6.68 -4.67 -1.07
N ALA A 111 -6.26 -4.40 0.17
CA ALA A 111 -7.14 -4.42 1.35
C ALA A 111 -8.29 -3.40 1.29
N LYS A 112 -8.14 -2.29 0.55
CA LYS A 112 -9.22 -1.31 0.33
C LYS A 112 -10.17 -1.73 -0.80
N ALA A 113 -9.68 -2.50 -1.77
CA ALA A 113 -10.49 -3.05 -2.84
C ALA A 113 -11.30 -4.27 -2.37
N ALA A 114 -10.81 -5.00 -1.37
CA ALA A 114 -11.46 -6.18 -0.82
C ALA A 114 -12.86 -5.87 -0.25
N GLY A 115 -13.82 -6.77 -0.49
CA GLY A 115 -15.22 -6.64 -0.07
C GLY A 115 -16.05 -5.66 -0.92
N THR A 116 -15.46 -5.03 -1.96
CA THR A 116 -16.17 -4.06 -2.81
C THR A 116 -16.83 -4.73 -4.01
N GLY A 117 -17.73 -3.99 -4.68
CA GLY A 117 -18.37 -4.40 -5.94
C GLY A 117 -17.46 -4.22 -7.18
N ALA A 118 -16.13 -4.23 -7.03
CA ALA A 118 -15.21 -4.12 -8.17
C ALA A 118 -15.34 -5.31 -9.12
N GLY A 119 -15.35 -5.04 -10.43
CA GLY A 119 -15.49 -6.06 -11.47
C GLY A 119 -14.13 -6.54 -12.00
N VAL A 120 -14.09 -7.75 -12.56
CA VAL A 120 -12.91 -8.35 -13.22
C VAL A 120 -13.28 -8.84 -14.61
N TYR A 121 -12.63 -8.31 -15.64
CA TYR A 121 -12.90 -8.58 -17.04
C TYR A 121 -11.62 -8.99 -17.75
N ILE A 122 -11.51 -10.24 -18.19
CA ILE A 122 -10.27 -10.80 -18.75
C ILE A 122 -10.50 -11.27 -20.19
N GLY A 123 -9.71 -10.73 -21.12
CA GLY A 123 -9.63 -11.24 -22.50
C GLY A 123 -8.61 -12.38 -22.58
N ALA A 124 -9.06 -13.57 -22.98
CA ALA A 124 -8.22 -14.75 -23.14
C ALA A 124 -8.82 -15.71 -24.15
N SER A 125 -7.98 -16.44 -24.89
CA SER A 125 -8.42 -17.42 -25.91
C SER A 125 -7.60 -18.72 -25.92
N SER A 126 -6.49 -18.78 -25.17
CA SER A 126 -5.63 -19.98 -25.14
C SER A 126 -6.05 -20.92 -24.01
N GLY A 127 -6.24 -22.19 -24.35
CA GLY A 127 -6.44 -23.31 -23.43
C GLY A 127 -5.26 -24.29 -23.39
N ASP A 128 -4.11 -23.92 -23.94
CA ASP A 128 -2.95 -24.80 -24.16
C ASP A 128 -2.54 -25.61 -22.93
N TYR A 129 -2.61 -25.00 -21.73
CA TYR A 129 -2.25 -25.70 -20.49
C TYR A 129 -3.22 -26.84 -20.16
N GLY A 130 -4.52 -26.59 -20.31
CA GLY A 130 -5.55 -27.62 -20.16
C GLY A 130 -5.35 -28.78 -21.13
N ASP A 131 -5.09 -28.48 -22.41
CA ASP A 131 -4.88 -29.48 -23.46
C ASP A 131 -3.66 -30.36 -23.16
N ILE A 132 -2.54 -29.77 -22.71
CA ILE A 132 -1.33 -30.51 -22.31
C ILE A 132 -1.63 -31.43 -21.11
N ARG A 133 -2.35 -30.93 -20.12
CA ARG A 133 -2.64 -31.68 -18.88
C ARG A 133 -3.67 -32.81 -19.09
N THR A 134 -4.61 -32.66 -20.01
CA THR A 134 -5.60 -33.69 -20.32
C THR A 134 -4.99 -34.92 -20.98
N GLY A 135 -3.76 -34.84 -21.51
CA GLY A 135 -2.99 -35.96 -22.04
C GLY A 135 -2.58 -37.00 -20.97
N ASP A 136 -2.60 -36.62 -19.67
CA ASP A 136 -2.35 -37.52 -18.54
C ASP A 136 -3.48 -37.42 -17.49
N PRO A 137 -4.56 -38.20 -17.64
CA PRO A 137 -5.68 -38.15 -16.66
C PRO A 137 -5.28 -38.54 -15.23
N ALA A 138 -4.19 -39.32 -15.06
CA ALA A 138 -3.70 -39.72 -13.74
C ALA A 138 -2.99 -38.58 -12.99
N GLY A 139 -2.48 -37.59 -13.72
CA GLY A 139 -1.83 -36.40 -13.14
C GLY A 139 -2.79 -35.32 -12.61
N GLY A 140 -4.10 -35.49 -12.83
CA GLY A 140 -5.12 -34.55 -12.30
C GLY A 140 -5.44 -34.79 -10.85
N ASP A 141 -5.57 -33.72 -10.06
CA ASP A 141 -6.00 -33.77 -8.67
C ASP A 141 -7.24 -32.88 -8.41
N ALA A 142 -7.56 -32.61 -7.13
CA ALA A 142 -8.72 -31.80 -6.75
C ALA A 142 -8.65 -30.34 -7.29
N TYR A 143 -7.46 -29.83 -7.63
CA TYR A 143 -7.26 -28.48 -8.15
C TYR A 143 -7.27 -28.40 -9.68
N PHE A 144 -7.30 -29.56 -10.40
CA PHE A 144 -7.20 -29.60 -11.86
C PHE A 144 -8.26 -28.73 -12.53
N MET A 145 -9.54 -28.93 -12.22
CA MET A 145 -10.64 -28.20 -12.88
C MET A 145 -10.56 -26.69 -12.62
N THR A 146 -10.23 -26.28 -11.41
CA THR A 146 -10.03 -24.85 -11.08
C THR A 146 -8.73 -24.29 -11.65
N GLY A 147 -7.78 -25.17 -11.97
CA GLY A 147 -6.51 -24.81 -12.61
C GLY A 147 -6.63 -24.50 -14.09
N VAL A 148 -7.53 -25.16 -14.84
CA VAL A 148 -7.54 -25.09 -16.32
C VAL A 148 -8.82 -24.50 -16.92
N THR A 149 -9.92 -24.35 -16.14
CA THR A 149 -11.18 -23.81 -16.68
C THR A 149 -11.05 -22.30 -16.98
N ALA A 150 -11.44 -21.89 -18.19
CA ALA A 150 -11.26 -20.51 -18.69
C ALA A 150 -11.95 -19.44 -17.83
N SER A 151 -13.13 -19.73 -17.24
CA SER A 151 -13.81 -18.77 -16.33
C SER A 151 -12.98 -18.45 -15.10
N ILE A 152 -12.11 -19.37 -14.67
CA ILE A 152 -11.28 -19.17 -13.46
C ILE A 152 -10.16 -18.15 -13.69
N LEU A 153 -9.80 -17.81 -14.93
CA LEU A 153 -8.89 -16.72 -15.23
C LEU A 153 -9.32 -15.40 -14.55
N ALA A 154 -10.57 -15.03 -14.68
CA ALA A 154 -11.14 -13.86 -14.00
C ALA A 154 -11.52 -14.17 -12.54
N ASN A 155 -12.16 -15.32 -12.29
CA ASN A 155 -12.72 -15.65 -10.97
C ASN A 155 -11.64 -15.83 -9.90
N ARG A 156 -10.43 -16.30 -10.26
CA ARG A 156 -9.31 -16.41 -9.32
C ARG A 156 -8.80 -15.03 -8.87
N VAL A 157 -8.79 -14.06 -9.78
CA VAL A 157 -8.47 -12.66 -9.42
C VAL A 157 -9.53 -12.15 -8.43
N SER A 158 -10.82 -12.31 -8.75
CA SER A 158 -11.90 -11.92 -7.84
C SER A 158 -11.80 -12.61 -6.48
N TYR A 159 -11.50 -13.90 -6.45
CA TYR A 159 -11.36 -14.68 -5.21
C TYR A 159 -10.20 -14.22 -4.34
N VAL A 160 -9.00 -14.04 -4.94
CA VAL A 160 -7.78 -13.67 -4.20
C VAL A 160 -7.85 -12.26 -3.65
N PHE A 161 -8.49 -11.34 -4.36
CA PHE A 161 -8.63 -9.94 -3.96
C PHE A 161 -9.97 -9.63 -3.28
N ASP A 162 -10.84 -10.64 -3.07
CA ASP A 162 -12.16 -10.50 -2.46
C ASP A 162 -13.04 -9.45 -3.17
N LEU A 163 -13.16 -9.55 -4.51
CA LEU A 163 -13.91 -8.62 -5.34
C LEU A 163 -15.28 -9.23 -5.69
N HIS A 164 -16.36 -8.51 -5.42
CA HIS A 164 -17.73 -9.01 -5.48
C HIS A 164 -18.51 -8.55 -6.72
N GLY A 165 -17.90 -7.77 -7.62
CA GLY A 165 -18.52 -7.35 -8.87
C GLY A 165 -18.55 -8.43 -9.95
N THR A 166 -18.95 -8.06 -11.15
CA THR A 166 -18.97 -8.96 -12.32
C THR A 166 -17.57 -9.53 -12.57
N SER A 167 -17.48 -10.86 -12.71
CA SER A 167 -16.22 -11.56 -12.95
C SER A 167 -16.38 -12.50 -14.15
N LEU A 168 -15.72 -12.21 -15.27
CA LEU A 168 -15.88 -12.98 -16.50
C LEU A 168 -14.62 -12.98 -17.38
N SER A 169 -14.44 -14.07 -18.11
CA SER A 169 -13.44 -14.21 -19.17
C SER A 169 -14.13 -14.15 -20.53
N VAL A 170 -13.52 -13.42 -21.47
CA VAL A 170 -14.07 -13.15 -22.82
C VAL A 170 -13.13 -13.71 -23.86
N ASP A 171 -13.67 -14.48 -24.79
CA ASP A 171 -12.96 -14.92 -26.00
C ASP A 171 -13.65 -14.38 -27.25
N THR A 172 -13.02 -13.44 -27.91
CA THR A 172 -13.34 -12.94 -29.25
C THR A 172 -12.06 -12.90 -30.10
N ALA A 173 -11.15 -13.86 -29.85
CA ALA A 173 -9.84 -13.96 -30.46
C ALA A 173 -9.00 -12.67 -30.20
N CYS A 174 -8.41 -12.08 -31.26
CA CYS A 174 -7.49 -10.94 -31.11
C CYS A 174 -8.11 -9.70 -30.46
N SER A 175 -9.44 -9.54 -30.50
CA SER A 175 -10.15 -8.40 -29.90
C SER A 175 -10.54 -8.59 -28.44
N SER A 176 -10.31 -9.78 -27.85
CA SER A 176 -10.82 -10.18 -26.53
C SER A 176 -10.58 -9.15 -25.43
N SER A 177 -9.37 -8.61 -25.32
CA SER A 177 -9.02 -7.65 -24.25
C SER A 177 -9.69 -6.28 -24.43
N LEU A 178 -9.92 -5.80 -25.65
CA LEU A 178 -10.67 -4.56 -25.88
C LEU A 178 -12.19 -4.77 -25.77
N VAL A 179 -12.69 -5.96 -26.07
CA VAL A 179 -14.09 -6.31 -25.81
C VAL A 179 -14.32 -6.40 -24.28
N ALA A 180 -13.40 -7.01 -23.54
CA ALA A 180 -13.44 -7.01 -22.08
C ALA A 180 -13.42 -5.59 -21.51
N LEU A 181 -12.62 -4.69 -22.09
CA LEU A 181 -12.60 -3.27 -21.76
C LEU A 181 -13.95 -2.58 -22.00
N ASP A 182 -14.54 -2.77 -23.17
CA ASP A 182 -15.85 -2.17 -23.52
C ASP A 182 -16.94 -2.62 -22.53
N LEU A 183 -16.98 -3.91 -22.19
CA LEU A 183 -17.92 -4.44 -21.20
C LEU A 183 -17.72 -3.81 -19.81
N ALA A 184 -16.48 -3.64 -19.39
CA ALA A 184 -16.16 -2.99 -18.12
C ALA A 184 -16.54 -1.51 -18.12
N CYS A 185 -16.21 -0.78 -19.19
CA CYS A 185 -16.58 0.64 -19.34
C CYS A 185 -18.09 0.84 -19.29
N ARG A 186 -18.86 0.00 -19.98
CA ARG A 186 -20.33 0.02 -19.92
C ARG A 186 -20.86 -0.28 -18.52
N ALA A 187 -20.30 -1.27 -17.83
CA ALA A 187 -20.72 -1.58 -16.47
C ALA A 187 -20.45 -0.45 -15.49
N ILE A 188 -19.34 0.30 -15.65
CA ILE A 188 -19.03 1.51 -14.88
C ILE A 188 -20.00 2.65 -15.27
N ALA A 189 -20.22 2.91 -16.56
CA ALA A 189 -21.11 3.95 -17.04
C ALA A 189 -22.56 3.73 -16.60
N ASP A 190 -23.02 2.46 -16.58
CA ASP A 190 -24.32 2.05 -16.07
C ASP A 190 -24.39 2.03 -14.52
N GLN A 191 -23.31 2.44 -13.82
CA GLN A 191 -23.19 2.47 -12.34
C GLN A 191 -23.43 1.10 -11.67
N ARG A 192 -23.19 0.00 -12.38
CA ARG A 192 -23.28 -1.35 -11.83
C ARG A 192 -22.08 -1.73 -10.97
N ILE A 193 -20.93 -1.11 -11.25
CA ILE A 193 -19.65 -1.27 -10.53
C ILE A 193 -18.96 0.09 -10.43
N GLU A 194 -18.21 0.29 -9.36
CA GLU A 194 -17.46 1.55 -9.12
C GLU A 194 -16.02 1.49 -9.61
N MET A 195 -15.48 0.29 -9.84
CA MET A 195 -14.11 0.03 -10.27
C MET A 195 -14.06 -1.28 -11.06
N ALA A 196 -13.14 -1.39 -11.99
CA ALA A 196 -12.86 -2.64 -12.69
C ALA A 196 -11.36 -2.89 -12.87
N LEU A 197 -10.96 -4.17 -12.72
CA LEU A 197 -9.71 -4.68 -13.24
C LEU A 197 -9.98 -5.29 -14.61
N VAL A 198 -9.31 -4.77 -15.64
CA VAL A 198 -9.46 -5.24 -17.03
C VAL A 198 -8.12 -5.73 -17.53
N GLY A 199 -8.06 -6.98 -17.94
CA GLY A 199 -6.82 -7.60 -18.41
C GLY A 199 -6.95 -8.32 -19.73
N GLY A 200 -5.79 -8.63 -20.31
CA GLY A 200 -5.64 -9.55 -21.42
C GLY A 200 -4.43 -10.45 -21.21
N VAL A 201 -4.56 -11.72 -21.49
CA VAL A 201 -3.48 -12.69 -21.35
C VAL A 201 -3.48 -13.69 -22.51
N SER A 202 -2.30 -14.07 -22.93
CA SER A 202 -2.07 -15.18 -23.87
C SER A 202 -0.69 -15.75 -23.63
N LEU A 203 -0.58 -17.06 -23.44
CA LEU A 203 0.71 -17.77 -23.35
C LEU A 203 0.80 -18.83 -24.43
N LEU A 204 2.02 -19.04 -24.92
CA LEU A 204 2.34 -19.99 -25.99
C LEU A 204 2.93 -21.25 -25.38
N LEU A 205 2.07 -22.21 -25.01
CA LEU A 205 2.49 -23.44 -24.33
C LEU A 205 2.44 -24.68 -25.24
N SER A 206 1.83 -24.56 -26.43
CA SER A 206 1.63 -25.68 -27.36
C SER A 206 2.12 -25.33 -28.77
N PRO A 207 2.76 -26.27 -29.49
CA PRO A 207 3.12 -26.11 -30.91
C PRO A 207 1.91 -26.17 -31.86
N PHE A 208 0.77 -26.76 -31.42
CA PHE A 208 -0.37 -27.02 -32.31
C PHE A 208 -1.00 -25.76 -32.92
N PRO A 209 -1.22 -24.64 -32.17
CA PRO A 209 -1.71 -23.43 -32.80
C PRO A 209 -0.73 -22.84 -33.85
N PHE A 210 0.60 -22.98 -33.65
CA PHE A 210 1.58 -22.59 -34.69
C PHE A 210 1.37 -23.38 -35.96
N ILE A 211 1.24 -24.71 -35.86
CA ILE A 211 0.99 -25.59 -37.01
C ILE A 211 -0.34 -25.22 -37.69
N GLY A 212 -1.40 -25.01 -36.93
CA GLY A 212 -2.71 -24.63 -37.47
C GLY A 212 -2.70 -23.32 -38.23
N PHE A 213 -2.13 -22.26 -37.62
CA PHE A 213 -2.02 -20.94 -38.30
C PHE A 213 -1.03 -20.93 -39.43
N CYS A 214 0.04 -21.77 -39.43
CA CYS A 214 0.87 -21.99 -40.62
C CYS A 214 0.06 -22.62 -41.75
N ARG A 215 -0.78 -23.63 -41.46
CA ARG A 215 -1.68 -24.23 -42.44
C ARG A 215 -2.68 -23.27 -43.06
N ALA A 216 -3.14 -22.31 -42.26
CA ALA A 216 -4.00 -21.22 -42.72
C ALA A 216 -3.24 -20.10 -43.45
N ALA A 217 -1.90 -20.24 -43.64
CA ALA A 217 -1.02 -19.21 -44.23
C ALA A 217 -1.11 -17.83 -43.55
N MET A 218 -1.34 -17.82 -42.22
CA MET A 218 -1.51 -16.60 -41.44
C MET A 218 -0.22 -16.11 -40.76
N LEU A 219 0.74 -17.03 -40.49
CA LEU A 219 2.01 -16.67 -39.85
C LEU A 219 3.05 -16.22 -40.89
N SER A 220 3.91 -15.27 -40.43
CA SER A 220 5.01 -14.78 -41.24
C SER A 220 6.14 -15.85 -41.37
N PRO A 221 6.49 -16.29 -42.58
CA PRO A 221 7.63 -17.20 -42.78
C PRO A 221 8.98 -16.50 -42.53
N SER A 222 9.03 -15.17 -42.58
CA SER A 222 10.22 -14.36 -42.28
C SER A 222 10.37 -13.99 -40.83
N GLY A 223 9.41 -14.39 -39.97
CA GLY A 223 9.48 -14.18 -38.52
C GLY A 223 9.37 -12.74 -38.08
N ARG A 224 8.71 -11.88 -38.86
CA ARG A 224 8.46 -10.47 -38.51
C ARG A 224 7.07 -10.02 -38.93
N CYS A 225 6.47 -9.09 -38.14
CA CYS A 225 5.24 -8.38 -38.52
C CYS A 225 5.62 -7.16 -39.36
N PHE A 226 5.50 -7.25 -40.68
CA PHE A 226 5.73 -6.13 -41.60
C PHE A 226 4.45 -5.30 -41.76
N ALA A 227 4.00 -4.66 -40.68
CA ALA A 227 2.78 -3.88 -40.72
C ALA A 227 2.85 -2.77 -41.76
N PHE A 228 1.86 -2.76 -42.70
CA PHE A 228 1.68 -1.78 -43.77
C PHE A 228 2.75 -1.76 -44.87
N ASP A 229 3.76 -2.61 -44.79
CA ASP A 229 4.88 -2.71 -45.75
C ASP A 229 4.53 -3.63 -46.89
N ALA A 230 5.17 -3.43 -48.04
CA ALA A 230 5.04 -4.29 -49.24
C ALA A 230 5.43 -5.77 -48.97
N ARG A 231 6.30 -6.02 -47.98
CA ARG A 231 6.73 -7.35 -47.54
C ARG A 231 5.73 -8.04 -46.59
N ALA A 232 4.58 -7.44 -46.30
CA ALA A 232 3.56 -8.03 -45.46
C ALA A 232 3.20 -9.47 -45.92
N ASN A 233 3.47 -10.44 -45.07
CA ASN A 233 3.37 -11.88 -45.41
C ASN A 233 2.79 -12.74 -44.28
N GLY A 234 2.22 -12.10 -43.25
CA GLY A 234 1.67 -12.75 -42.07
C GLY A 234 2.17 -12.12 -40.78
N TYR A 235 1.67 -12.61 -39.64
CA TYR A 235 2.05 -12.11 -38.32
C TYR A 235 2.95 -13.07 -37.55
N VAL A 236 3.57 -12.60 -36.50
CA VAL A 236 4.34 -13.41 -35.54
C VAL A 236 3.53 -13.54 -34.26
N ARG A 237 3.32 -14.77 -33.76
CA ARG A 237 2.66 -15.01 -32.49
C ARG A 237 3.51 -14.50 -31.31
N ALA A 238 2.89 -13.99 -30.30
CA ALA A 238 3.55 -13.54 -29.09
C ALA A 238 2.75 -13.92 -27.84
N GLU A 239 3.45 -13.96 -26.70
CA GLU A 239 2.87 -14.25 -25.42
C GLU A 239 3.05 -13.07 -24.45
N GLY A 240 2.24 -13.07 -23.41
CA GLY A 240 2.29 -12.06 -22.36
C GLY A 240 0.92 -11.65 -21.86
N GLY A 241 0.87 -10.56 -21.13
CA GLY A 241 -0.36 -10.02 -20.61
C GLY A 241 -0.21 -8.57 -20.10
N GLY A 242 -1.36 -7.96 -19.92
CA GLY A 242 -1.46 -6.65 -19.27
C GLY A 242 -2.76 -6.53 -18.48
N MET A 243 -2.73 -5.64 -17.52
CA MET A 243 -3.87 -5.32 -16.64
C MET A 243 -3.95 -3.82 -16.45
N ILE A 244 -5.17 -3.27 -16.43
CA ILE A 244 -5.44 -1.89 -16.09
C ILE A 244 -6.53 -1.81 -15.02
N VAL A 245 -6.51 -0.72 -14.25
CA VAL A 245 -7.53 -0.39 -13.26
C VAL A 245 -8.35 0.78 -13.75
N LEU A 246 -9.67 0.62 -13.79
CA LEU A 246 -10.64 1.60 -14.28
C LEU A 246 -11.51 2.14 -13.15
N LYS A 247 -11.77 3.45 -13.17
CA LYS A 247 -12.75 4.13 -12.31
C LYS A 247 -13.47 5.22 -13.10
N PRO A 248 -14.68 5.67 -12.70
CA PRO A 248 -15.23 6.93 -13.19
C PRO A 248 -14.23 8.06 -12.97
N LEU A 249 -14.06 8.96 -13.95
CA LEU A 249 -13.07 10.06 -13.85
C LEU A 249 -13.37 10.97 -12.65
N SER A 250 -14.63 11.31 -12.44
CA SER A 250 -15.06 12.14 -11.30
C SER A 250 -14.64 11.51 -9.96
N ARG A 251 -14.79 10.19 -9.83
CA ARG A 251 -14.43 9.44 -8.63
C ARG A 251 -12.92 9.33 -8.46
N ALA A 252 -12.17 9.06 -9.53
CA ALA A 252 -10.71 9.00 -9.49
C ALA A 252 -10.11 10.34 -9.02
N LEU A 253 -10.63 11.47 -9.51
CA LEU A 253 -10.20 12.80 -9.10
C LEU A 253 -10.55 13.09 -7.62
N ALA A 254 -11.76 12.70 -7.17
CA ALA A 254 -12.19 12.89 -5.78
C ALA A 254 -11.35 12.06 -4.80
N ASP A 255 -10.96 10.83 -5.18
CA ASP A 255 -10.12 9.94 -4.38
C ASP A 255 -8.62 10.32 -4.46
N GLY A 256 -8.26 11.30 -5.32
CA GLY A 256 -6.88 11.72 -5.58
C GLY A 256 -6.04 10.63 -6.22
N ASP A 257 -6.65 9.74 -7.02
CA ASP A 257 -5.93 8.67 -7.72
C ASP A 257 -5.12 9.22 -8.89
N PRO A 258 -3.99 8.59 -9.26
CA PRO A 258 -3.24 8.98 -10.44
C PRO A 258 -4.05 8.64 -11.69
N VAL A 259 -4.37 9.65 -12.52
CA VAL A 259 -5.01 9.42 -13.83
C VAL A 259 -3.93 9.32 -14.89
N ARG A 260 -3.76 8.14 -15.50
CA ARG A 260 -2.79 7.91 -16.58
C ARG A 260 -3.31 8.34 -17.94
N ALA A 261 -4.55 7.98 -18.22
CA ALA A 261 -5.30 8.37 -19.42
C ALA A 261 -6.79 8.27 -19.12
N VAL A 262 -7.60 8.80 -20.04
CA VAL A 262 -9.07 8.78 -19.93
C VAL A 262 -9.65 8.10 -21.16
N ILE A 263 -10.53 7.13 -20.98
CA ILE A 263 -11.31 6.50 -22.05
C ILE A 263 -12.54 7.38 -22.29
N LEU A 264 -12.62 7.97 -23.47
CA LEU A 264 -13.73 8.84 -23.87
C LEU A 264 -14.89 8.02 -24.45
N ASP A 265 -14.57 6.98 -25.22
CA ASP A 265 -15.55 6.12 -25.86
C ASP A 265 -14.95 4.77 -26.24
N SER A 266 -15.80 3.75 -26.37
CA SER A 266 -15.44 2.46 -26.91
C SER A 266 -16.60 1.87 -27.71
N ALA A 267 -16.30 1.06 -28.73
CA ALA A 267 -17.29 0.41 -29.55
C ALA A 267 -16.84 -0.98 -29.98
N VAL A 268 -17.82 -1.86 -30.13
CA VAL A 268 -17.64 -3.24 -30.59
C VAL A 268 -18.73 -3.55 -31.62
N ASN A 269 -18.33 -4.24 -32.71
CA ASN A 269 -19.29 -4.80 -33.68
C ASN A 269 -18.79 -6.15 -34.23
N SER A 270 -19.55 -6.72 -35.17
CA SER A 270 -19.19 -7.93 -35.89
C SER A 270 -19.13 -7.71 -37.38
N ASP A 271 -18.23 -8.40 -38.05
CA ASP A 271 -18.11 -8.39 -39.53
C ASP A 271 -19.32 -8.99 -40.23
N GLY A 272 -20.10 -9.80 -39.53
CA GLY A 272 -21.21 -10.53 -40.15
C GLY A 272 -20.75 -11.52 -41.22
N ARG A 273 -21.51 -11.68 -42.28
CA ARG A 273 -21.19 -12.60 -43.38
C ARG A 273 -20.16 -11.98 -44.31
N THR A 274 -19.03 -12.67 -44.49
CA THR A 274 -17.99 -12.33 -45.48
C THR A 274 -17.76 -13.45 -46.47
N MET A 275 -16.80 -13.33 -47.39
CA MET A 275 -16.43 -14.40 -48.33
C MET A 275 -15.73 -15.61 -47.67
N GLY A 276 -15.31 -15.46 -46.46
CA GLY A 276 -14.68 -16.52 -45.62
C GLY A 276 -14.67 -16.10 -44.16
N LEU A 277 -14.91 -17.02 -43.23
CA LEU A 277 -15.05 -16.75 -41.80
C LEU A 277 -13.91 -15.89 -41.21
N SER A 278 -12.69 -16.07 -41.65
CA SER A 278 -11.47 -15.36 -41.21
C SER A 278 -11.13 -14.13 -42.08
N LEU A 279 -11.96 -13.75 -43.02
CA LEU A 279 -11.70 -12.56 -43.87
C LEU A 279 -12.37 -11.34 -43.27
N PRO A 280 -11.64 -10.24 -43.02
CA PRO A 280 -12.19 -9.02 -42.43
C PRO A 280 -13.18 -8.30 -43.37
N ASN A 281 -14.14 -7.57 -42.77
CA ASN A 281 -15.14 -6.78 -43.43
C ASN A 281 -14.87 -5.28 -43.30
N GLY A 282 -14.33 -4.65 -44.35
CA GLY A 282 -14.03 -3.22 -44.35
C GLY A 282 -15.23 -2.31 -44.11
N ALA A 283 -16.44 -2.73 -44.52
CA ALA A 283 -17.67 -1.96 -44.26
C ALA A 283 -18.03 -2.01 -42.77
N ALA A 284 -17.91 -3.18 -42.10
CA ALA A 284 -18.15 -3.31 -40.67
C ALA A 284 -17.16 -2.48 -39.86
N GLN A 285 -15.86 -2.53 -40.20
CA GLN A 285 -14.83 -1.69 -39.56
C GLN A 285 -15.09 -0.20 -39.80
N THR A 286 -15.49 0.21 -41.00
CA THR A 286 -15.88 1.61 -41.30
C THR A 286 -17.07 2.05 -40.45
N ASN A 287 -18.08 1.20 -40.32
CA ASN A 287 -19.29 1.50 -39.52
C ASN A 287 -18.96 1.63 -38.03
N LEU A 288 -18.07 0.74 -37.48
CA LEU A 288 -17.57 0.83 -36.13
C LEU A 288 -16.96 2.22 -35.85
N LEU A 289 -16.02 2.63 -36.69
CA LEU A 289 -15.34 3.92 -36.57
C LEU A 289 -16.28 5.10 -36.78
N ASN A 290 -17.21 5.05 -37.74
CA ASN A 290 -18.21 6.10 -37.95
C ASN A 290 -19.10 6.30 -36.72
N GLY A 291 -19.49 5.24 -36.01
CA GLY A 291 -20.29 5.34 -34.79
C GLY A 291 -19.63 6.25 -33.72
N ILE A 292 -18.30 6.29 -33.67
CA ILE A 292 -17.55 7.15 -32.74
C ILE A 292 -17.24 8.52 -33.32
N TYR A 293 -16.76 8.60 -34.57
CA TYR A 293 -16.17 9.82 -35.11
C TYR A 293 -17.12 10.65 -36.02
N ARG A 294 -18.12 10.04 -36.62
CA ARG A 294 -19.10 10.74 -37.46
C ARG A 294 -20.36 11.08 -36.67
N ASP A 295 -20.87 10.09 -35.97
CA ASP A 295 -22.14 10.18 -35.27
C ASP A 295 -21.96 10.56 -33.79
N GLY A 296 -20.71 10.50 -33.31
CA GLY A 296 -20.26 10.87 -31.95
C GLY A 296 -19.73 12.31 -31.86
N ALA A 297 -19.38 12.70 -30.63
CA ALA A 297 -18.89 14.05 -30.34
C ALA A 297 -17.38 14.25 -30.59
N ILE A 298 -16.66 13.22 -31.09
CA ILE A 298 -15.20 13.26 -31.26
C ILE A 298 -14.84 13.64 -32.70
N ALA A 299 -14.35 14.87 -32.90
CA ALA A 299 -13.92 15.33 -34.21
C ALA A 299 -12.63 14.61 -34.65
N PRO A 300 -12.53 14.08 -35.90
CA PRO A 300 -11.34 13.41 -36.42
C PRO A 300 -10.04 14.21 -36.30
N ASP A 301 -10.09 15.55 -36.51
CA ASP A 301 -8.91 16.43 -36.39
C ASP A 301 -8.30 16.47 -34.97
N ARG A 302 -9.02 16.08 -33.94
CA ARG A 302 -8.52 16.01 -32.58
C ARG A 302 -7.59 14.80 -32.32
N LEU A 303 -7.68 13.76 -33.17
CA LEU A 303 -6.79 12.58 -32.99
C LEU A 303 -5.35 12.94 -33.31
N SER A 304 -4.44 12.61 -32.43
CA SER A 304 -2.98 12.73 -32.63
C SER A 304 -2.43 11.55 -33.43
N PHE A 305 -2.91 10.33 -33.12
CA PHE A 305 -2.52 9.12 -33.81
C PHE A 305 -3.51 7.97 -33.55
N VAL A 306 -3.34 6.86 -34.29
CA VAL A 306 -4.06 5.60 -34.05
C VAL A 306 -3.04 4.45 -33.94
N GLU A 307 -3.14 3.71 -32.85
CA GLU A 307 -2.53 2.40 -32.70
C GLU A 307 -3.42 1.39 -33.47
N ALA A 308 -3.01 1.03 -34.63
CA ALA A 308 -3.75 0.16 -35.52
C ALA A 308 -3.67 -1.32 -35.10
N HIS A 309 -4.57 -2.13 -35.57
CA HIS A 309 -4.45 -3.58 -35.44
C HIS A 309 -3.19 -4.08 -36.16
N GLY A 310 -2.92 -3.64 -37.38
CA GLY A 310 -1.64 -3.66 -38.09
C GLY A 310 -0.82 -4.95 -37.90
N THR A 311 -1.34 -6.07 -38.43
CA THR A 311 -0.74 -7.41 -38.22
C THR A 311 0.36 -7.76 -39.23
N GLY A 312 0.52 -7.00 -40.32
CA GLY A 312 1.40 -7.35 -41.45
C GLY A 312 0.82 -8.44 -42.35
N THR A 313 -0.51 -8.58 -42.36
CA THR A 313 -1.17 -9.55 -43.26
C THR A 313 -1.57 -8.93 -44.59
N GLN A 314 -1.52 -9.72 -45.66
CA GLN A 314 -1.83 -9.25 -47.02
C GLN A 314 -3.28 -8.78 -47.18
N ALA A 315 -4.22 -9.34 -46.45
CA ALA A 315 -5.64 -9.00 -46.48
C ALA A 315 -6.02 -7.95 -45.41
N GLY A 316 -5.53 -8.09 -44.18
CA GLY A 316 -5.96 -7.30 -43.04
C GLY A 316 -5.54 -5.83 -43.14
N ASP A 317 -4.26 -5.57 -43.34
CA ASP A 317 -3.74 -4.20 -43.37
C ASP A 317 -4.39 -3.29 -44.39
N PRO A 318 -4.60 -3.71 -45.70
CA PRO A 318 -5.30 -2.85 -46.67
C PRO A 318 -6.76 -2.59 -46.33
N ILE A 319 -7.48 -3.56 -45.75
CA ILE A 319 -8.88 -3.41 -45.34
C ILE A 319 -9.00 -2.46 -44.15
N GLU A 320 -8.18 -2.66 -43.12
CA GLU A 320 -8.15 -1.79 -41.94
C GLU A 320 -7.85 -0.34 -42.33
N LEU A 321 -6.76 -0.11 -43.09
CA LEU A 321 -6.38 1.25 -43.46
C LEU A 321 -7.38 1.90 -44.39
N SER A 322 -8.03 1.16 -45.32
CA SER A 322 -9.15 1.67 -46.08
C SER A 322 -10.34 2.10 -45.20
N ALA A 323 -10.69 1.32 -44.19
CA ALA A 323 -11.74 1.66 -43.24
C ALA A 323 -11.38 2.90 -42.42
N LEU A 324 -10.17 2.96 -41.86
CA LEU A 324 -9.68 4.08 -41.10
C LEU A 324 -9.58 5.36 -41.94
N GLY A 325 -9.06 5.25 -43.18
CA GLY A 325 -9.02 6.38 -44.13
C GLY A 325 -10.38 6.98 -44.39
N ARG A 326 -11.34 6.14 -44.77
CA ARG A 326 -12.72 6.61 -45.11
C ARG A 326 -13.48 7.15 -43.93
N ALA A 327 -13.41 6.52 -42.78
CA ALA A 327 -14.17 6.91 -41.61
C ALA A 327 -13.56 8.14 -40.91
N VAL A 328 -12.23 8.25 -40.89
CA VAL A 328 -11.52 9.21 -40.04
C VAL A 328 -10.56 10.10 -40.83
N ALA A 329 -9.54 9.52 -41.47
CA ALA A 329 -8.38 10.29 -41.90
C ALA A 329 -8.66 11.22 -43.10
N GLN A 330 -9.49 10.85 -44.07
CA GLN A 330 -9.90 11.69 -45.19
C GLN A 330 -10.73 12.94 -44.77
N ARG A 331 -11.22 12.97 -43.54
CA ARG A 331 -11.97 14.12 -42.98
C ARG A 331 -11.06 15.07 -42.20
N ARG A 332 -9.76 14.81 -42.19
CA ARG A 332 -8.75 15.60 -41.47
C ARG A 332 -8.01 16.55 -42.40
N SER A 333 -7.56 17.65 -41.84
CA SER A 333 -6.71 18.62 -42.53
C SER A 333 -5.27 18.10 -42.73
N GLU A 334 -4.79 17.30 -41.78
CA GLU A 334 -3.44 16.74 -41.75
C GLU A 334 -3.49 15.21 -41.79
N PRO A 335 -2.47 14.52 -42.40
CA PRO A 335 -2.40 13.08 -42.38
C PRO A 335 -2.47 12.48 -41.00
N LEU A 336 -3.31 11.44 -40.80
CA LEU A 336 -3.39 10.72 -39.56
C LEU A 336 -2.19 9.80 -39.39
N ARG A 337 -1.46 9.98 -38.30
CA ARG A 337 -0.35 9.10 -37.92
C ARG A 337 -0.86 7.76 -37.43
N ILE A 338 -0.23 6.66 -37.90
CA ILE A 338 -0.56 5.31 -37.50
C ILE A 338 0.71 4.56 -37.10
N GLY A 339 0.52 3.54 -36.28
CA GLY A 339 1.58 2.61 -35.89
C GLY A 339 1.01 1.27 -35.42
N SER A 340 1.89 0.29 -35.20
CA SER A 340 1.51 -1.00 -34.62
C SER A 340 2.61 -1.53 -33.70
N VAL A 341 2.25 -1.79 -32.44
CA VAL A 341 3.13 -2.40 -31.42
C VAL A 341 3.62 -3.81 -31.83
N LYS A 342 2.85 -4.46 -32.70
CA LYS A 342 3.17 -5.81 -33.17
C LYS A 342 4.49 -5.87 -33.95
N THR A 343 4.93 -4.75 -34.48
CA THR A 343 6.25 -4.66 -35.13
C THR A 343 7.39 -4.79 -34.12
N ASN A 344 7.16 -4.45 -32.83
CA ASN A 344 8.15 -4.57 -31.75
C ASN A 344 8.05 -5.91 -31.02
N VAL A 345 6.83 -6.37 -30.66
CA VAL A 345 6.65 -7.47 -29.71
C VAL A 345 5.95 -8.70 -30.30
N GLY A 346 5.48 -8.61 -31.55
CA GLY A 346 4.63 -9.63 -32.16
C GLY A 346 3.15 -9.47 -31.78
N HIS A 347 2.32 -10.41 -32.19
CA HIS A 347 0.88 -10.44 -31.98
C HIS A 347 0.51 -11.27 -30.74
N LEU A 348 0.12 -10.63 -29.65
CA LEU A 348 -0.24 -11.27 -28.38
C LEU A 348 -1.65 -11.89 -28.39
N GLU A 349 -2.24 -12.15 -29.52
CA GLU A 349 -3.56 -12.79 -29.67
C GLU A 349 -4.62 -12.12 -28.80
N ALA A 350 -5.24 -12.79 -27.82
CA ALA A 350 -6.26 -12.21 -26.96
C ALA A 350 -5.77 -10.97 -26.15
N ALA A 351 -4.48 -10.91 -25.83
CA ALA A 351 -3.87 -9.79 -25.12
C ALA A 351 -3.39 -8.65 -26.03
N SER A 352 -3.50 -8.78 -27.37
CA SER A 352 -2.89 -7.81 -28.29
C SER A 352 -3.51 -6.41 -28.17
N GLY A 353 -4.82 -6.32 -27.95
CA GLY A 353 -5.50 -5.05 -27.71
C GLY A 353 -5.00 -4.35 -26.44
N MET A 354 -4.71 -5.11 -25.39
CA MET A 354 -4.16 -4.57 -24.14
C MET A 354 -2.72 -4.05 -24.32
N ALA A 355 -1.90 -4.74 -25.10
CA ALA A 355 -0.53 -4.26 -25.41
C ALA A 355 -0.57 -2.94 -26.19
N GLY A 356 -1.46 -2.81 -27.20
CA GLY A 356 -1.67 -1.57 -27.95
C GLY A 356 -2.22 -0.44 -27.08
N LEU A 357 -3.16 -0.76 -26.20
CA LEU A 357 -3.73 0.19 -25.23
C LEU A 357 -2.65 0.74 -24.28
N ILE A 358 -1.85 -0.13 -23.65
CA ILE A 358 -0.78 0.28 -22.72
C ILE A 358 0.29 1.11 -23.47
N LYS A 359 0.68 0.72 -24.69
CA LYS A 359 1.56 1.58 -25.52
C LYS A 359 0.97 2.95 -25.73
N THR A 360 -0.32 3.03 -26.05
CA THR A 360 -1.01 4.30 -26.32
C THR A 360 -1.10 5.16 -25.05
N VAL A 361 -1.39 4.58 -23.89
CA VAL A 361 -1.36 5.27 -22.58
C VAL A 361 0.03 5.87 -22.34
N LEU A 362 1.09 5.08 -22.47
CA LEU A 362 2.47 5.54 -22.27
C LEU A 362 2.87 6.62 -23.29
N ALA A 363 2.41 6.52 -24.54
CA ALA A 363 2.67 7.53 -25.57
C ALA A 363 1.98 8.87 -25.25
N LEU A 364 0.75 8.84 -24.73
CA LEU A 364 0.04 10.04 -24.28
C LEU A 364 0.69 10.67 -23.05
N GLU A 365 1.11 9.87 -22.05
CA GLU A 365 1.83 10.33 -20.85
C GLU A 365 3.17 11.00 -21.20
N ARG A 366 3.93 10.37 -22.09
CA ARG A 366 5.27 10.81 -22.49
C ARG A 366 5.28 11.82 -23.62
N ARG A 367 4.12 12.12 -24.17
CA ARG A 367 3.93 12.99 -25.33
C ARG A 367 4.84 12.64 -26.51
N LEU A 368 4.99 11.33 -26.77
CA LEU A 368 5.86 10.78 -27.81
C LEU A 368 5.19 9.59 -28.49
N ILE A 369 5.03 9.62 -29.79
CA ILE A 369 4.60 8.47 -30.58
C ILE A 369 5.85 7.63 -30.88
N PRO A 370 5.94 6.36 -30.39
CA PRO A 370 7.03 5.46 -30.73
C PRO A 370 7.02 5.05 -32.20
N PRO A 371 8.19 4.71 -32.79
CA PRO A 371 8.25 4.26 -34.18
C PRO A 371 7.67 2.86 -34.36
N SER A 372 7.03 2.64 -35.51
CA SER A 372 6.74 1.32 -36.03
C SER A 372 7.97 0.80 -36.78
N LEU A 373 8.33 -0.46 -36.53
CA LEU A 373 9.50 -1.11 -37.15
C LEU A 373 9.14 -1.73 -38.49
N HIS A 374 10.15 -2.10 -39.24
CA HIS A 374 10.05 -2.91 -40.46
C HIS A 374 9.22 -2.28 -41.61
N PHE A 375 8.98 -0.98 -41.58
CA PHE A 375 8.32 -0.24 -42.65
C PHE A 375 9.36 0.49 -43.51
N GLU A 376 9.61 -0.05 -44.70
CA GLU A 376 10.58 0.50 -45.67
C GLU A 376 9.93 0.90 -46.99
N THR A 377 9.05 0.04 -47.52
CA THR A 377 8.34 0.26 -48.75
C THR A 377 6.83 0.19 -48.52
N PRO A 378 6.08 1.26 -48.77
CA PRO A 378 4.63 1.23 -48.64
C PRO A 378 3.96 0.09 -49.40
N ASN A 379 3.02 -0.60 -48.77
CA ASN A 379 2.23 -1.63 -49.42
C ASN A 379 1.46 -1.06 -50.59
N PRO A 380 1.68 -1.52 -51.85
CA PRO A 380 1.05 -0.96 -53.07
C PRO A 380 -0.48 -1.11 -53.10
N ARG A 381 -1.06 -1.96 -52.23
CA ARG A 381 -2.51 -2.13 -52.06
C ARG A 381 -3.11 -1.10 -51.10
N ILE A 382 -2.31 -0.23 -50.48
CA ILE A 382 -2.74 0.82 -49.56
C ILE A 382 -2.44 2.17 -50.20
N PRO A 383 -3.44 2.92 -50.71
CA PRO A 383 -3.22 4.25 -51.25
C PRO A 383 -3.10 5.28 -50.13
N PHE A 384 -1.96 5.33 -49.45
CA PHE A 384 -1.71 6.16 -48.25
C PHE A 384 -2.06 7.61 -48.46
N THR A 385 -1.66 8.18 -49.61
CA THR A 385 -1.96 9.60 -49.92
C THR A 385 -3.46 9.85 -50.05
N ASP A 386 -4.18 9.00 -50.77
CA ASP A 386 -5.62 9.14 -50.97
C ASP A 386 -6.41 8.91 -49.68
N LEU A 387 -5.88 8.05 -48.80
CA LEU A 387 -6.45 7.76 -47.48
C LEU A 387 -6.05 8.79 -46.41
N ASN A 388 -5.17 9.74 -46.73
CA ASN A 388 -4.60 10.73 -45.80
C ASN A 388 -3.98 10.10 -44.52
N LEU A 389 -3.15 9.05 -44.74
CA LEU A 389 -2.51 8.29 -43.71
C LEU A 389 -0.97 8.37 -43.78
N THR A 390 -0.28 8.33 -42.62
CA THR A 390 1.19 8.24 -42.59
C THR A 390 1.64 7.29 -41.49
N VAL A 391 2.57 6.39 -41.79
CA VAL A 391 3.16 5.48 -40.80
C VAL A 391 4.24 6.21 -40.04
N THR A 392 4.21 6.13 -38.71
CA THR A 392 5.24 6.71 -37.85
C THR A 392 6.46 5.79 -37.82
N THR A 393 7.54 6.20 -38.47
CA THR A 393 8.80 5.41 -38.59
C THR A 393 9.93 5.95 -37.72
N ALA A 394 9.75 7.13 -37.12
CA ALA A 394 10.69 7.74 -36.18
C ALA A 394 9.93 8.28 -34.96
N PRO A 395 10.56 8.36 -33.79
CA PRO A 395 9.95 8.96 -32.60
C PRO A 395 9.40 10.35 -32.94
N THR A 396 8.13 10.58 -32.66
CA THR A 396 7.45 11.85 -33.01
C THR A 396 6.86 12.49 -31.75
N THR A 397 7.40 13.65 -31.36
CA THR A 397 6.95 14.41 -30.21
C THR A 397 5.56 14.98 -30.44
N LEU A 398 4.71 14.88 -29.44
CA LEU A 398 3.37 15.46 -29.40
C LEU A 398 3.40 16.82 -28.69
N PRO A 399 2.51 17.76 -29.06
CA PRO A 399 2.50 19.10 -28.49
C PRO A 399 2.16 19.10 -27.00
N GLU A 400 2.78 20.02 -26.27
CA GLU A 400 2.50 20.27 -24.86
C GLU A 400 1.31 21.22 -24.65
N GLY A 401 0.81 21.27 -23.40
CA GLY A 401 -0.18 22.26 -22.97
C GLY A 401 -1.60 22.06 -23.52
N ARG A 402 -1.85 21.00 -24.28
CA ARG A 402 -3.19 20.64 -24.78
C ARG A 402 -3.53 19.16 -24.52
N GLU A 403 -4.82 18.88 -24.50
CA GLU A 403 -5.35 17.53 -24.52
C GLU A 403 -4.94 16.80 -25.81
N LEU A 404 -4.52 15.56 -25.67
CA LEU A 404 -4.13 14.67 -26.78
C LEU A 404 -5.12 13.51 -26.85
N LEU A 405 -5.57 13.17 -28.05
CA LEU A 405 -6.45 12.03 -28.29
C LEU A 405 -5.73 10.99 -29.15
N ALA A 406 -6.00 9.71 -28.85
CA ALA A 406 -5.52 8.59 -29.65
C ALA A 406 -6.58 7.48 -29.76
N GLY A 407 -6.59 6.77 -30.89
CA GLY A 407 -7.43 5.60 -31.09
C GLY A 407 -6.64 4.30 -30.97
N VAL A 408 -7.30 3.21 -30.58
CA VAL A 408 -6.71 1.86 -30.54
C VAL A 408 -7.65 0.87 -31.20
N ASN A 409 -7.15 0.14 -32.20
CA ASN A 409 -7.89 -0.91 -32.91
C ASN A 409 -7.48 -2.31 -32.45
N SER A 410 -8.46 -3.20 -32.32
CA SER A 410 -8.19 -4.63 -32.24
C SER A 410 -9.30 -5.42 -32.93
N PHE A 411 -8.93 -6.17 -33.99
CA PHE A 411 -9.87 -6.88 -34.84
C PHE A 411 -9.61 -8.38 -34.78
N GLY A 412 -10.59 -9.15 -34.34
CA GLY A 412 -10.51 -10.58 -34.19
C GLY A 412 -10.66 -11.30 -35.53
N PHE A 413 -9.87 -12.33 -35.80
CA PHE A 413 -9.98 -13.13 -37.01
C PHE A 413 -11.31 -13.90 -37.14
N GLY A 414 -12.09 -13.96 -36.05
CA GLY A 414 -13.47 -14.48 -36.05
C GLY A 414 -14.53 -13.40 -36.37
N GLY A 415 -14.10 -12.17 -36.71
CA GLY A 415 -14.95 -11.08 -37.15
C GLY A 415 -15.47 -10.15 -36.05
N THR A 416 -15.02 -10.25 -34.81
CA THR A 416 -15.35 -9.27 -33.76
C THR A 416 -14.33 -8.14 -33.77
N ASN A 417 -14.80 -6.90 -33.99
CA ASN A 417 -13.98 -5.68 -34.05
C ASN A 417 -14.20 -4.84 -32.81
N ALA A 418 -13.13 -4.26 -32.27
CA ALA A 418 -13.18 -3.31 -31.15
C ALA A 418 -12.32 -2.07 -31.44
N HIS A 419 -12.83 -0.90 -31.05
CA HIS A 419 -12.12 0.38 -31.10
C HIS A 419 -12.32 1.15 -29.82
N VAL A 420 -11.27 1.80 -29.32
CA VAL A 420 -11.29 2.61 -28.10
C VAL A 420 -10.63 3.96 -28.38
N VAL A 421 -11.18 5.04 -27.82
CA VAL A 421 -10.60 6.38 -27.89
C VAL A 421 -10.15 6.81 -26.53
N LEU A 422 -8.86 7.16 -26.46
CA LEU A 422 -8.20 7.65 -25.24
C LEU A 422 -7.93 9.15 -25.36
N SER A 423 -8.02 9.84 -24.22
CA SER A 423 -7.45 11.17 -23.99
C SER A 423 -6.29 11.09 -23.03
N SER A 424 -5.33 12.00 -23.17
CA SER A 424 -4.31 12.24 -22.13
C SER A 424 -4.99 12.61 -20.81
N ALA A 425 -4.30 12.33 -19.69
CA ALA A 425 -4.78 12.76 -18.38
C ALA A 425 -5.13 14.27 -18.37
N PRO A 426 -6.13 14.68 -17.58
CA PRO A 426 -6.44 16.10 -17.38
C PRO A 426 -5.19 16.85 -16.93
N ILE A 427 -4.95 18.02 -17.51
CA ILE A 427 -3.84 18.88 -17.08
C ILE A 427 -4.17 19.34 -15.66
N ALA A 428 -3.37 18.92 -14.68
CA ALA A 428 -3.57 19.30 -13.29
C ALA A 428 -3.49 20.84 -13.17
N CYS A 429 -4.61 21.48 -12.90
CA CYS A 429 -4.65 22.88 -12.49
C CYS A 429 -4.22 22.95 -11.01
N GLY A 430 -2.95 23.14 -10.74
CA GLY A 430 -2.40 23.37 -9.40
C GLY A 430 -1.03 22.74 -9.25
N LYS A 431 -0.02 23.56 -9.13
CA LYS A 431 1.27 23.15 -8.55
C LYS A 431 0.95 22.73 -7.11
N SER A 432 1.32 21.49 -6.74
CA SER A 432 1.44 21.15 -5.33
C SER A 432 2.24 22.29 -4.67
N GLU A 433 1.64 22.94 -3.69
CA GLU A 433 2.36 23.93 -2.90
C GLU A 433 3.63 23.24 -2.37
N THR A 434 4.77 23.75 -2.79
CA THR A 434 6.07 23.39 -2.20
C THR A 434 5.97 23.79 -0.74
N VAL A 435 5.82 22.83 0.14
CA VAL A 435 5.80 23.06 1.58
C VAL A 435 7.26 23.35 1.97
N ALA A 436 7.64 24.63 1.86
CA ALA A 436 8.91 25.10 2.40
C ALA A 436 8.95 24.74 3.90
N ASN A 437 9.95 23.95 4.31
CA ASN A 437 10.17 23.41 5.66
C ASN A 437 9.35 22.16 6.05
N ALA A 438 8.92 21.32 5.11
CA ALA A 438 8.33 20.01 5.46
C ALA A 438 9.37 19.13 6.16
N VAL A 439 9.03 18.66 7.36
CA VAL A 439 9.82 17.65 8.07
C VAL A 439 9.78 16.35 7.27
N MET A 440 10.94 15.71 7.09
CA MET A 440 11.04 14.41 6.40
C MET A 440 10.19 13.37 7.15
N PRO A 441 9.15 12.78 6.51
CA PRO A 441 8.34 11.75 7.16
C PRO A 441 9.12 10.44 7.30
N PRO A 442 8.79 9.60 8.29
CA PRO A 442 9.39 8.29 8.40
C PRO A 442 8.99 7.40 7.22
N LEU A 443 9.94 6.68 6.64
CA LEU A 443 9.68 5.67 5.62
C LEU A 443 9.12 4.41 6.27
N LEU A 444 7.93 3.99 5.85
CA LEU A 444 7.29 2.76 6.28
C LEU A 444 7.33 1.74 5.14
N LEU A 445 7.99 0.62 5.38
CA LEU A 445 8.02 -0.51 4.45
C LEU A 445 7.43 -1.76 5.09
N SER A 446 6.83 -2.60 4.27
CA SER A 446 6.32 -3.89 4.74
C SER A 446 6.39 -4.96 3.66
N ALA A 447 6.55 -6.23 4.09
CA ALA A 447 6.56 -7.37 3.20
C ALA A 447 5.98 -8.62 3.90
N ARG A 448 5.67 -9.65 3.14
CA ARG A 448 5.17 -10.92 3.68
C ARG A 448 6.28 -11.78 4.28
N SER A 449 7.51 -11.65 3.78
CA SER A 449 8.70 -12.33 4.30
C SER A 449 9.83 -11.36 4.63
N GLU A 450 10.79 -11.82 5.44
CA GLU A 450 11.98 -11.03 5.78
C GLU A 450 12.89 -10.82 4.56
N ALA A 451 13.02 -11.84 3.71
CA ALA A 451 13.80 -11.75 2.48
C ALA A 451 13.23 -10.68 1.52
N ALA A 452 11.90 -10.67 1.34
CA ALA A 452 11.22 -9.66 0.52
C ALA A 452 11.35 -8.26 1.14
N LEU A 453 11.28 -8.13 2.48
CA LEU A 453 11.48 -6.83 3.14
C LEU A 453 12.90 -6.29 2.92
N LYS A 454 13.92 -7.15 3.00
CA LYS A 454 15.32 -6.77 2.71
C LYS A 454 15.54 -6.38 1.25
N ALA A 455 14.87 -7.09 0.30
CA ALA A 455 14.92 -6.72 -1.12
C ALA A 455 14.28 -5.35 -1.35
N LEU A 456 13.07 -5.15 -0.81
CA LEU A 456 12.37 -3.86 -0.89
C LEU A 456 13.17 -2.72 -0.28
N ALA A 457 13.86 -2.95 0.86
CA ALA A 457 14.71 -1.95 1.49
C ALA A 457 15.86 -1.51 0.58
N ARG A 458 16.50 -2.45 -0.15
CA ARG A 458 17.56 -2.13 -1.13
C ARG A 458 17.04 -1.32 -2.31
N ASP A 459 15.85 -1.68 -2.83
CA ASP A 459 15.23 -0.92 -3.93
C ASP A 459 14.91 0.52 -3.51
N TRP A 460 14.43 0.70 -2.28
CA TRP A 460 14.17 2.02 -1.71
C TRP A 460 15.46 2.80 -1.42
N SER A 461 16.53 2.15 -0.92
CA SER A 461 17.83 2.80 -0.75
C SER A 461 18.34 3.37 -2.08
N ALA A 462 18.39 2.55 -3.13
CA ALA A 462 18.81 3.00 -4.46
C ALA A 462 17.95 4.17 -4.99
N LYS A 463 16.64 4.11 -4.77
CA LYS A 463 15.70 5.15 -5.22
C LYS A 463 15.89 6.48 -4.49
N LEU A 464 16.09 6.42 -3.17
CA LEU A 464 16.23 7.62 -2.32
C LEU A 464 17.61 8.25 -2.45
N ALA A 465 18.65 7.47 -2.75
CA ALA A 465 20.00 7.99 -2.99
C ALA A 465 20.06 8.99 -4.18
N GLU A 466 19.17 8.83 -5.16
CA GLU A 466 19.06 9.68 -6.34
C GLU A 466 17.94 10.74 -6.23
N ALA A 467 17.13 10.72 -5.17
CA ALA A 467 15.95 11.57 -5.05
C ALA A 467 16.27 12.91 -4.37
N GLU A 468 15.72 13.99 -4.92
CA GLU A 468 15.66 15.27 -4.23
C GLU A 468 14.59 15.25 -3.13
N THR A 469 14.73 16.09 -2.10
CA THR A 469 13.80 16.14 -0.95
C THR A 469 12.36 16.36 -1.37
N ASP A 470 12.11 17.27 -2.31
CA ASP A 470 10.76 17.61 -2.78
C ASP A 470 10.07 16.44 -3.50
N SER A 471 10.83 15.55 -4.14
CA SER A 471 10.32 14.35 -4.77
C SER A 471 10.22 13.16 -3.79
N ALA A 472 11.08 13.08 -2.80
CA ALA A 472 11.12 11.99 -1.82
C ALA A 472 9.95 12.02 -0.84
N ILE A 473 9.54 13.20 -0.36
CA ILE A 473 8.44 13.35 0.61
C ILE A 473 7.11 12.77 0.07
N PRO A 474 6.64 13.12 -1.15
CA PRO A 474 5.45 12.50 -1.72
C PRO A 474 5.58 10.97 -1.89
N MET A 475 6.76 10.47 -2.29
CA MET A 475 7.01 9.03 -2.42
C MET A 475 6.90 8.29 -1.08
N ILE A 476 7.52 8.83 -0.02
CA ILE A 476 7.46 8.25 1.34
C ILE A 476 6.02 8.27 1.88
N ASN A 477 5.30 9.37 1.67
CA ASN A 477 3.89 9.46 2.04
C ASN A 477 3.01 8.45 1.27
N ALA A 478 3.30 8.23 -0.01
CA ALA A 478 2.61 7.23 -0.82
C ALA A 478 2.90 5.81 -0.30
N ALA A 479 4.15 5.50 0.08
CA ALA A 479 4.51 4.22 0.69
C ALA A 479 3.71 3.94 1.97
N ALA A 480 3.45 4.97 2.77
CA ALA A 480 2.68 4.85 4.01
C ALA A 480 1.17 4.72 3.80
N ARG A 481 0.59 5.36 2.76
CA ARG A 481 -0.88 5.53 2.64
C ARG A 481 -1.50 4.77 1.48
N ARG A 482 -0.71 4.46 0.42
CA ARG A 482 -1.16 3.88 -0.85
C ARG A 482 -0.58 2.50 -1.14
N ARG A 483 -0.12 1.80 -0.10
CA ARG A 483 0.39 0.42 -0.17
C ARG A 483 -0.28 -0.43 0.91
N ASP A 484 -0.38 -1.72 0.66
CA ASP A 484 -0.77 -2.67 1.68
C ASP A 484 0.30 -2.79 2.73
N HIS A 485 -0.13 -2.92 3.98
CA HIS A 485 0.77 -3.12 5.10
C HIS A 485 0.81 -4.59 5.49
N HIS A 486 1.84 -5.29 5.04
CA HIS A 486 2.07 -6.70 5.34
C HIS A 486 2.60 -6.93 6.76
N ARG A 487 2.74 -8.21 7.13
CA ARG A 487 3.08 -8.63 8.50
C ARG A 487 4.49 -8.20 8.94
N ARG A 488 5.50 -8.27 8.07
CA ARG A 488 6.85 -7.81 8.38
C ARG A 488 6.94 -6.32 8.12
N ARG A 489 7.36 -5.55 9.11
CA ARG A 489 7.37 -4.09 9.08
C ARG A 489 8.76 -3.52 9.33
N LEU A 490 9.05 -2.42 8.66
CA LEU A 490 10.27 -1.64 8.81
C LEU A 490 9.90 -0.16 8.82
N VAL A 491 10.40 0.58 9.79
CA VAL A 491 10.28 2.03 9.87
C VAL A 491 11.68 2.62 9.93
N VAL A 492 11.98 3.55 9.05
CA VAL A 492 13.25 4.27 9.00
C VAL A 492 13.00 5.77 9.11
N ARG A 493 13.65 6.41 10.08
CA ARG A 493 13.63 7.87 10.25
C ARG A 493 14.89 8.47 9.66
N GLY A 494 14.84 9.69 9.17
CA GLY A 494 15.99 10.47 8.71
C GLY A 494 15.57 11.90 8.44
N GLN A 495 16.53 12.80 8.32
CA GLN A 495 16.31 14.23 8.03
C GLN A 495 16.40 14.53 6.53
N SER A 496 16.95 13.61 5.74
CA SER A 496 17.07 13.72 4.29
C SER A 496 16.86 12.36 3.60
N PRO A 497 16.56 12.33 2.29
CA PRO A 497 16.47 11.09 1.52
C PRO A 497 17.74 10.25 1.57
N ILE A 498 18.89 10.90 1.47
CA ILE A 498 20.21 10.25 1.51
C ILE A 498 20.45 9.58 2.87
N GLU A 499 20.12 10.26 3.96
CA GLU A 499 20.24 9.68 5.31
C GLU A 499 19.35 8.46 5.51
N ILE A 500 18.12 8.46 4.95
CA ILE A 500 17.24 7.29 4.98
C ILE A 500 17.85 6.16 4.14
N ALA A 501 18.42 6.45 2.97
CA ALA A 501 19.08 5.48 2.12
C ALA A 501 20.29 4.81 2.82
N GLU A 502 21.16 5.58 3.43
CA GLU A 502 22.33 5.09 4.20
C GLU A 502 21.89 4.16 5.36
N ARG A 503 20.82 4.51 6.06
CA ARG A 503 20.26 3.69 7.13
C ARG A 503 19.64 2.38 6.65
N LEU A 504 19.03 2.38 5.46
CA LEU A 504 18.56 1.17 4.80
C LEU A 504 19.72 0.24 4.40
N ASP A 505 20.82 0.80 3.93
CA ASP A 505 22.02 0.02 3.58
C ASP A 505 22.70 -0.56 4.82
N ALA A 506 22.81 0.21 5.91
CA ALA A 506 23.33 -0.25 7.19
C ALA A 506 22.52 -1.42 7.76
N LEU A 507 21.19 -1.42 7.59
CA LEU A 507 20.33 -2.56 7.98
C LEU A 507 20.72 -3.84 7.24
N SER A 508 21.12 -3.74 5.98
CA SER A 508 21.58 -4.88 5.18
C SER A 508 22.90 -5.47 5.71
N ALA A 509 23.70 -4.67 6.40
CA ALA A 509 24.95 -5.06 7.07
C ALA A 509 24.77 -5.55 8.53
N ASN A 510 23.52 -5.69 9.03
CA ASN A 510 23.17 -6.01 10.42
C ASN A 510 23.57 -4.94 11.47
N ASP A 511 23.84 -3.74 11.05
CA ASP A 511 24.11 -2.62 11.95
C ASP A 511 22.79 -1.97 12.41
N ARG A 512 22.46 -2.13 13.70
CA ARG A 512 21.19 -1.64 14.28
C ARG A 512 21.40 -0.25 14.84
N THR A 513 20.67 0.72 14.32
CA THR A 513 20.60 2.07 14.87
C THR A 513 19.20 2.35 15.45
N ASP A 514 19.11 3.23 16.44
CA ASP A 514 17.82 3.64 17.04
C ASP A 514 16.85 4.30 16.04
N ALA A 515 17.38 4.71 14.89
CA ALA A 515 16.60 5.30 13.80
C ALA A 515 15.87 4.27 12.92
N VAL A 516 16.20 2.96 13.08
CA VAL A 516 15.62 1.85 12.32
C VAL A 516 14.89 0.91 13.25
N THR A 517 13.59 0.79 13.03
CA THR A 517 12.73 -0.11 13.82
C THR A 517 12.16 -1.20 12.92
N THR A 518 12.39 -2.46 13.27
CA THR A 518 11.79 -3.63 12.62
C THR A 518 10.81 -4.33 13.54
N GLY A 519 9.75 -4.89 12.97
CA GLY A 519 8.74 -5.60 13.76
C GLY A 519 7.87 -6.53 12.94
N THR A 520 7.07 -7.31 13.65
CA THR A 520 6.04 -8.17 13.06
C THR A 520 4.69 -7.67 13.54
N ALA A 521 3.81 -7.32 12.62
CA ALA A 521 2.45 -6.89 12.96
C ALA A 521 1.70 -8.02 13.67
N VAL A 522 1.06 -7.68 14.76
CA VAL A 522 0.17 -8.58 15.52
C VAL A 522 -1.22 -8.50 14.87
N ALA A 523 -1.82 -9.64 14.59
CA ALA A 523 -3.17 -9.69 14.07
C ALA A 523 -4.17 -9.59 15.24
N GLY A 524 -5.07 -8.61 15.19
CA GLY A 524 -6.08 -8.37 16.22
C GLY A 524 -5.51 -7.78 17.51
N GLY A 525 -6.35 -7.79 18.58
CA GLY A 525 -6.01 -7.23 19.88
C GLY A 525 -6.38 -5.76 20.04
N LYS A 526 -6.66 -5.38 21.28
CA LYS A 526 -7.03 -4.00 21.65
C LYS A 526 -5.79 -3.15 21.89
N LEU A 527 -5.90 -1.86 21.58
CA LEU A 527 -4.90 -0.85 21.89
C LEU A 527 -5.12 -0.31 23.31
N ALA A 528 -4.05 -0.20 24.08
CA ALA A 528 -3.98 0.44 25.38
C ALA A 528 -3.09 1.68 25.36
N PHE A 529 -3.51 2.75 26.01
CA PHE A 529 -2.63 3.85 26.42
C PHE A 529 -2.17 3.65 27.85
N VAL A 530 -0.84 3.73 28.05
CA VAL A 530 -0.18 3.53 29.35
C VAL A 530 0.50 4.83 29.76
N PHE A 531 0.01 5.48 30.77
CA PHE A 531 0.51 6.79 31.22
C PHE A 531 1.62 6.59 32.26
N SER A 532 2.82 7.09 31.95
CA SER A 532 3.99 6.96 32.82
C SER A 532 3.84 7.70 34.15
N GLY A 533 4.49 7.19 35.18
CA GLY A 533 4.59 7.81 36.50
C GLY A 533 5.70 8.86 36.60
N ASN A 534 5.99 9.28 37.83
CA ASN A 534 7.07 10.21 38.14
C ASN A 534 8.45 9.56 37.88
N GLY A 535 9.44 10.36 37.48
CA GLY A 535 10.82 9.91 37.23
C GLY A 535 11.22 9.90 35.74
N VAL A 536 10.32 10.22 34.82
CA VAL A 536 10.58 10.26 33.36
C VAL A 536 10.81 11.69 32.83
N GLN A 537 10.71 12.69 33.71
CA GLN A 537 10.88 14.10 33.37
C GLN A 537 12.37 14.42 33.07
N ARG A 538 12.58 15.29 32.08
CA ARG A 538 13.90 15.79 31.70
C ARG A 538 13.81 17.22 31.13
N PRO A 539 14.90 18.00 31.16
CA PRO A 539 14.94 19.28 30.44
C PRO A 539 14.62 19.08 28.94
N GLY A 540 13.90 20.03 28.36
CA GLY A 540 13.55 20.03 26.95
C GLY A 540 12.50 19.00 26.50
N MET A 541 11.83 18.28 27.42
CA MET A 541 10.96 17.12 27.15
C MET A 541 9.74 17.39 26.27
N ALA A 542 9.35 18.63 26.02
CA ALA A 542 8.23 18.99 25.16
C ALA A 542 8.64 19.77 23.90
N GLN A 543 9.89 20.19 23.77
CA GLN A 543 10.31 21.16 22.75
C GLN A 543 10.04 20.69 21.32
N ASP A 544 10.33 19.42 20.99
CA ASP A 544 10.09 18.87 19.66
C ASP A 544 8.59 18.79 19.34
N ALA A 545 7.77 18.35 20.30
CA ALA A 545 6.33 18.31 20.12
C ALA A 545 5.73 19.74 19.98
N LEU A 546 6.24 20.71 20.73
CA LEU A 546 5.84 22.11 20.60
C LEU A 546 6.21 22.72 19.24
N ARG A 547 7.34 22.32 18.65
CA ARG A 547 7.75 22.79 17.31
C ARG A 547 6.90 22.19 16.21
N HIS A 548 6.59 20.90 16.29
CA HIS A 548 6.11 20.11 15.14
C HIS A 548 4.64 19.72 15.21
N SER A 549 3.97 19.80 16.39
CA SER A 549 2.56 19.44 16.53
C SER A 549 1.69 20.66 16.89
N PRO A 550 0.89 21.19 15.97
CA PRO A 550 -0.06 22.27 16.25
C PRO A 550 -1.08 21.90 17.33
N VAL A 551 -1.53 20.64 17.32
CA VAL A 551 -2.49 20.09 18.29
C VAL A 551 -1.91 20.06 19.68
N PHE A 552 -0.71 19.50 19.84
CA PHE A 552 -0.01 19.47 21.11
C PHE A 552 0.16 20.88 21.67
N ARG A 553 0.54 21.84 20.82
CA ARG A 553 0.68 23.26 21.17
C ARG A 553 -0.62 23.87 21.66
N ALA A 554 -1.72 23.69 20.91
CA ALA A 554 -3.04 24.21 21.27
C ALA A 554 -3.55 23.60 22.58
N THR A 555 -3.36 22.29 22.78
CA THR A 555 -3.74 21.59 24.01
C THR A 555 -2.97 22.11 25.22
N LEU A 556 -1.65 22.31 25.06
CA LEU A 556 -0.84 22.88 26.14
C LEU A 556 -1.25 24.32 26.50
N GLN A 557 -1.57 25.16 25.52
CA GLN A 557 -2.09 26.52 25.78
C GLN A 557 -3.43 26.50 26.50
N GLN A 558 -4.30 25.55 26.19
CA GLN A 558 -5.56 25.36 26.91
C GLN A 558 -5.31 24.92 28.35
N LEU A 559 -4.43 23.93 28.57
CA LEU A 559 -4.06 23.47 29.91
C LEU A 559 -3.41 24.55 30.76
N ASP A 560 -2.55 25.37 30.16
CA ASP A 560 -1.89 26.47 30.86
C ASP A 560 -2.89 27.48 31.41
N ARG A 561 -3.97 27.80 30.69
CA ARG A 561 -5.03 28.67 31.15
C ARG A 561 -5.73 28.15 32.42
N THR A 562 -5.85 26.80 32.54
CA THR A 562 -6.50 26.18 33.71
C THR A 562 -5.51 25.96 34.86
N LEU A 563 -4.28 25.50 34.53
CA LEU A 563 -3.29 25.14 35.56
C LEU A 563 -2.55 26.34 36.17
N SER A 564 -2.19 27.36 35.36
CA SER A 564 -1.39 28.48 35.84
C SER A 564 -2.01 29.24 36.99
N PRO A 565 -3.34 29.51 37.02
CA PRO A 565 -3.97 30.14 38.19
C PRO A 565 -3.91 29.28 39.46
N LEU A 566 -3.93 27.96 39.32
CA LEU A 566 -3.90 27.01 40.43
C LEU A 566 -2.47 26.80 40.97
N LEU A 567 -1.49 26.85 40.08
CA LEU A 567 -0.06 26.61 40.38
C LEU A 567 0.68 27.87 40.80
N GLY A 568 0.24 29.05 40.35
CA GLY A 568 0.96 30.31 40.51
C GLY A 568 2.12 30.51 39.54
N TRP A 569 2.26 29.62 38.54
CA TRP A 569 3.28 29.69 37.48
C TRP A 569 2.74 29.04 36.20
N SER A 570 3.34 29.42 35.02
CA SER A 570 2.93 28.95 33.70
C SER A 570 3.57 27.59 33.35
N VAL A 571 2.74 26.58 33.02
CA VAL A 571 3.15 25.29 32.47
C VAL A 571 3.77 25.48 31.09
N TRP A 572 3.17 26.36 30.28
CA TRP A 572 3.66 26.70 28.95
C TRP A 572 5.09 27.25 28.99
N ASP A 573 5.33 28.26 29.85
CA ASP A 573 6.65 28.90 29.93
C ASP A 573 7.75 27.88 30.31
N ARG A 574 7.44 26.97 31.25
CA ARG A 574 8.40 25.95 31.69
C ARG A 574 8.66 24.85 30.68
N LEU A 575 7.70 24.55 29.82
CA LEU A 575 7.87 23.53 28.75
C LEU A 575 8.44 24.12 27.45
N ALA A 576 8.15 25.39 27.15
CA ALA A 576 8.69 26.08 25.98
C ALA A 576 10.17 26.48 26.13
N HIS A 577 10.61 26.71 27.36
CA HIS A 577 11.99 27.04 27.71
C HIS A 577 12.62 25.91 28.53
N ASP A 578 13.96 25.88 28.60
CA ASP A 578 14.64 24.87 29.43
C ASP A 578 14.32 25.08 30.92
N CYS A 579 13.67 24.09 31.51
CA CYS A 579 13.38 24.08 32.95
C CYS A 579 14.64 23.64 33.72
N ASP A 580 14.99 24.40 34.77
CA ASP A 580 16.12 24.06 35.67
C ASP A 580 15.92 22.62 36.21
N PRO A 581 16.93 21.73 36.05
CA PRO A 581 16.85 20.36 36.58
C PRO A 581 16.49 20.29 38.08
N ARG A 582 16.88 21.27 38.86
CA ARG A 582 16.55 21.36 40.30
C ARG A 582 15.05 21.58 40.56
N LEU A 583 14.37 22.31 39.66
CA LEU A 583 12.92 22.48 39.71
C LEU A 583 12.21 21.18 39.24
N LEU A 584 12.75 20.44 38.30
CA LEU A 584 12.20 19.15 37.87
C LEU A 584 12.35 18.04 38.94
N ALA A 585 13.21 18.24 39.94
CA ALA A 585 13.31 17.32 41.09
C ALA A 585 12.16 17.53 42.08
N ARG A 586 11.47 18.69 42.05
CA ARG A 586 10.32 19.00 42.90
C ARG A 586 9.05 18.40 42.33
N THR A 587 8.27 17.70 43.18
CA THR A 587 7.07 17.01 42.74
C THR A 587 5.93 17.98 42.36
N ASP A 588 5.85 19.17 43.01
CA ASP A 588 4.87 20.24 42.70
C ASP A 588 5.16 20.93 41.33
N VAL A 589 6.31 20.65 40.71
CA VAL A 589 6.65 21.10 39.36
C VAL A 589 6.60 19.95 38.40
N ALA A 590 7.26 18.84 38.69
CA ALA A 590 7.39 17.71 37.77
C ALA A 590 6.07 17.07 37.39
N GLN A 591 5.18 16.82 38.38
CA GLN A 591 3.93 16.11 38.09
C GLN A 591 2.95 16.93 37.22
N PRO A 592 2.70 18.24 37.43
CA PRO A 592 1.89 19.05 36.52
C PRO A 592 2.46 19.11 35.09
N LEU A 593 3.79 19.17 34.91
CA LEU A 593 4.43 19.17 33.60
C LEU A 593 4.26 17.82 32.89
N LEU A 594 4.45 16.69 33.61
CA LEU A 594 4.20 15.35 33.07
C LEU A 594 2.76 15.16 32.63
N PHE A 595 1.81 15.55 33.49
CA PHE A 595 0.38 15.52 33.19
C PHE A 595 0.06 16.30 31.91
N ALA A 596 0.56 17.53 31.79
CA ALA A 596 0.33 18.35 30.61
C ALA A 596 0.87 17.73 29.31
N ILE A 597 2.06 17.13 29.35
CA ILE A 597 2.64 16.41 28.21
C ILE A 597 1.79 15.19 27.86
N GLN A 598 1.36 14.42 28.85
CA GLN A 598 0.54 13.23 28.64
C GLN A 598 -0.80 13.57 27.97
N ILE A 599 -1.49 14.61 28.42
CA ILE A 599 -2.72 15.09 27.79
C ILE A 599 -2.44 15.55 26.35
N GLY A 600 -1.37 16.33 26.14
CA GLY A 600 -0.99 16.83 24.81
C GLY A 600 -0.69 15.71 23.81
N ILE A 601 0.03 14.66 24.24
CA ILE A 601 0.32 13.49 23.40
C ILE A 601 -0.96 12.70 23.10
N ALA A 602 -1.78 12.42 24.11
CA ALA A 602 -3.02 11.66 23.96
C ALA A 602 -3.99 12.37 23.00
N GLU A 603 -4.11 13.71 23.09
CA GLU A 603 -4.94 14.49 22.18
C GLU A 603 -4.40 14.52 20.76
N ALA A 604 -3.08 14.62 20.58
CA ALA A 604 -2.46 14.54 19.28
C ALA A 604 -2.70 13.17 18.61
N LEU A 605 -2.60 12.06 19.34
CA LEU A 605 -2.93 10.73 18.85
C LEU A 605 -4.41 10.59 18.49
N ARG A 606 -5.32 11.13 19.32
CA ARG A 606 -6.76 11.11 19.05
C ARG A 606 -7.11 11.85 17.75
N GLN A 607 -6.49 12.99 17.50
CA GLN A 607 -6.72 13.74 16.26
C GLN A 607 -6.24 12.98 15.01
N GLU A 608 -5.21 12.16 15.14
CA GLU A 608 -4.76 11.25 14.07
C GLU A 608 -5.64 9.97 13.95
N GLY A 609 -6.76 9.91 14.70
CA GLY A 609 -7.68 8.76 14.68
C GLY A 609 -7.18 7.54 15.46
N ILE A 610 -6.16 7.71 16.31
CA ILE A 610 -5.62 6.63 17.17
C ILE A 610 -6.33 6.69 18.52
N GLU A 611 -7.30 5.80 18.71
CA GLU A 611 -8.08 5.67 19.93
C GLU A 611 -7.74 4.38 20.67
N ALA A 612 -7.51 4.47 21.97
CA ALA A 612 -7.31 3.31 22.82
C ALA A 612 -8.64 2.77 23.37
N ALA A 613 -8.74 1.44 23.40
CA ALA A 613 -9.87 0.75 24.02
C ALA A 613 -9.80 0.74 25.55
N GLY A 614 -8.61 0.99 26.14
CA GLY A 614 -8.40 1.06 27.58
C GLY A 614 -7.22 1.94 27.95
N HIS A 615 -7.28 2.51 29.17
CA HIS A 615 -6.31 3.46 29.68
C HIS A 615 -5.86 3.02 31.08
N VAL A 616 -4.56 2.92 31.28
CA VAL A 616 -3.93 2.59 32.57
C VAL A 616 -2.84 3.61 32.86
N GLY A 617 -2.68 4.02 34.10
CA GLY A 617 -1.63 4.92 34.52
C GLY A 617 -0.80 4.31 35.64
N HIS A 618 0.48 4.65 35.72
CA HIS A 618 1.32 4.31 36.85
C HIS A 618 1.34 5.48 37.84
N SER A 619 0.80 5.28 39.06
CA SER A 619 0.77 6.32 40.08
C SER A 619 0.14 7.66 39.58
N VAL A 620 0.92 8.72 39.44
CA VAL A 620 0.44 10.03 38.94
C VAL A 620 -0.15 9.94 37.52
N GLY A 621 0.30 9.01 36.70
CA GLY A 621 -0.24 8.79 35.37
C GLY A 621 -1.70 8.36 35.33
N GLU A 622 -2.27 7.87 36.43
CA GLU A 622 -3.71 7.53 36.50
C GLU A 622 -4.62 8.73 36.33
N ILE A 623 -4.15 9.93 36.62
CA ILE A 623 -4.98 11.17 36.45
C ILE A 623 -5.20 11.40 34.94
N ALA A 624 -4.14 11.33 34.15
CA ALA A 624 -4.25 11.43 32.71
C ALA A 624 -5.00 10.23 32.08
N ALA A 625 -4.85 9.03 32.63
CA ALA A 625 -5.62 7.85 32.23
C ALA A 625 -7.12 8.01 32.51
N GLY A 626 -7.50 8.56 33.68
CA GLY A 626 -8.89 8.83 34.05
C GLY A 626 -9.54 9.87 33.12
N TRP A 627 -8.80 10.92 32.76
CA TRP A 627 -9.26 11.88 31.77
C TRP A 627 -9.41 11.24 30.39
N ALA A 628 -8.42 10.50 29.92
CA ALA A 628 -8.45 9.87 28.61
C ALA A 628 -9.58 8.84 28.48
N ALA A 629 -9.91 8.14 29.57
CA ALA A 629 -11.05 7.22 29.66
C ALA A 629 -12.41 7.94 29.69
N GLY A 630 -12.44 9.25 29.92
CA GLY A 630 -13.66 10.05 30.06
C GLY A 630 -14.27 10.01 31.45
N ALA A 631 -13.57 9.44 32.44
CA ALA A 631 -13.98 9.38 33.84
C ALA A 631 -13.86 10.74 34.56
N LEU A 632 -12.90 11.56 34.14
CA LEU A 632 -12.65 12.90 34.73
C LEU A 632 -12.83 13.98 33.67
N SER A 633 -13.36 15.13 34.08
CA SER A 633 -13.26 16.36 33.30
C SER A 633 -11.81 16.87 33.29
N LEU A 634 -11.47 17.73 32.33
CA LEU A 634 -10.15 18.36 32.31
C LEU A 634 -9.91 19.21 33.58
N ASP A 635 -10.93 19.93 34.02
CA ASP A 635 -10.88 20.79 35.23
C ASP A 635 -10.68 19.97 36.52
N ASP A 636 -11.42 18.86 36.68
CA ASP A 636 -11.19 17.93 37.81
C ASP A 636 -9.80 17.34 37.78
N SER A 637 -9.30 16.93 36.58
CA SER A 637 -7.95 16.40 36.42
C SER A 637 -6.88 17.42 36.78
N CYS A 638 -7.06 18.69 36.40
CA CYS A 638 -6.19 19.82 36.79
C CYS A 638 -6.23 20.06 38.30
N LYS A 639 -7.40 20.00 38.91
CA LYS A 639 -7.55 20.14 40.37
C LYS A 639 -6.84 19.02 41.12
N ILE A 640 -7.00 17.76 40.65
CA ILE A 640 -6.37 16.58 41.25
C ILE A 640 -4.86 16.68 41.16
N ILE A 641 -4.30 16.98 39.97
CA ILE A 641 -2.84 17.00 39.79
C ILE A 641 -2.18 18.09 40.63
N VAL A 642 -2.80 19.27 40.75
CA VAL A 642 -2.29 20.39 41.58
C VAL A 642 -2.34 20.04 43.05
N ALA A 643 -3.51 19.63 43.58
CA ALA A 643 -3.64 19.24 44.99
C ALA A 643 -2.68 18.11 45.36
N ARG A 644 -2.61 17.06 44.57
CA ARG A 644 -1.70 15.92 44.75
C ARG A 644 -0.24 16.37 44.83
N SER A 645 0.23 17.10 43.83
CA SER A 645 1.64 17.49 43.73
C SER A 645 2.07 18.44 44.84
N GLN A 646 1.25 19.41 45.20
CA GLN A 646 1.53 20.34 46.29
C GLN A 646 1.53 19.67 47.66
N GLN A 647 0.58 18.76 47.92
CA GLN A 647 0.57 18.04 49.21
C GLN A 647 1.75 17.08 49.32
N GLN A 648 2.08 16.36 48.26
CA GLN A 648 3.25 15.47 48.26
C GLN A 648 4.57 16.23 48.41
N GLU A 649 4.70 17.46 47.88
CA GLU A 649 5.92 18.29 48.08
C GLU A 649 6.21 18.54 49.54
N ARG A 650 5.20 18.66 50.40
CA ARG A 650 5.34 18.86 51.86
C ARG A 650 6.05 17.68 52.54
N THR A 651 6.15 16.50 51.86
CA THR A 651 6.80 15.31 52.40
C THR A 651 8.25 15.16 51.92
N ALA A 652 8.81 16.19 51.25
CA ALA A 652 10.21 16.20 50.84
C ALA A 652 11.15 15.93 52.02
N GLY A 653 12.15 15.09 51.85
CA GLY A 653 13.09 14.69 52.92
C GLY A 653 12.60 13.56 53.84
N ALA A 654 11.35 13.13 53.77
CA ALA A 654 10.82 12.07 54.66
C ALA A 654 11.35 10.67 54.37
N GLY A 655 12.07 10.45 53.25
CA GLY A 655 12.65 9.15 52.90
C GLY A 655 13.13 9.10 51.47
N GLY A 656 13.11 7.90 50.88
CA GLY A 656 13.49 7.66 49.52
C GLY A 656 12.81 6.40 48.94
N MET A 657 13.19 6.04 47.73
CA MET A 657 12.67 4.86 47.03
C MET A 657 13.80 4.08 46.36
N ALA A 658 13.59 2.79 46.13
CA ALA A 658 14.50 1.93 45.36
C ALA A 658 13.73 0.90 44.56
N ALA A 659 14.19 0.62 43.34
CA ALA A 659 13.72 -0.52 42.54
C ALA A 659 14.51 -1.79 42.97
N LEU A 660 13.79 -2.89 43.14
CA LEU A 660 14.33 -4.16 43.60
C LEU A 660 13.89 -5.27 42.62
N GLY A 661 14.84 -6.03 42.09
CA GLY A 661 14.59 -7.11 41.13
C GLY A 661 14.23 -8.42 41.84
N LEU A 662 13.04 -8.45 42.49
CA LEU A 662 12.47 -9.61 43.18
C LEU A 662 10.98 -9.73 42.93
N PRO A 663 10.43 -10.98 42.98
CA PRO A 663 9.00 -11.19 43.12
C PRO A 663 8.46 -10.55 44.41
N VAL A 664 7.16 -10.14 44.38
CA VAL A 664 6.54 -9.40 45.50
C VAL A 664 6.57 -10.20 46.80
N GLU A 665 6.32 -11.52 46.75
CA GLU A 665 6.31 -12.40 47.94
C GLU A 665 7.71 -12.48 48.58
N GLN A 666 8.77 -12.59 47.78
CA GLN A 666 10.14 -12.60 48.25
C GLN A 666 10.56 -11.24 48.80
N ALA A 667 10.18 -10.15 48.09
CA ALA A 667 10.44 -8.80 48.60
C ALA A 667 9.76 -8.56 49.91
N GLN A 668 8.48 -8.93 50.09
CA GLN A 668 7.72 -8.79 51.34
C GLN A 668 8.38 -9.60 52.47
N ALA A 669 8.79 -10.84 52.25
CA ALA A 669 9.49 -11.68 53.24
C ALA A 669 10.81 -11.00 53.64
N THR A 670 11.56 -10.45 52.70
CA THR A 670 12.81 -9.72 52.93
C THR A 670 12.61 -8.48 53.82
N LEU A 671 11.59 -7.66 53.50
CA LEU A 671 11.28 -6.46 54.29
C LEU A 671 10.90 -6.81 55.73
N VAL A 672 10.11 -7.90 55.93
CA VAL A 672 9.74 -8.39 57.25
C VAL A 672 11.01 -8.87 58.03
N ALA A 673 11.89 -9.62 57.37
CA ALA A 673 13.13 -10.16 57.99
C ALA A 673 14.12 -9.05 58.38
N LEU A 674 14.24 -7.99 57.58
CA LEU A 674 15.08 -6.84 57.88
C LEU A 674 14.50 -5.99 59.05
N GLY A 675 13.20 -6.05 59.28
CA GLY A 675 12.52 -5.11 60.21
C GLY A 675 12.66 -3.67 59.67
N GLY A 676 12.02 -2.72 60.33
CA GLY A 676 12.09 -1.33 59.93
C GLY A 676 10.75 -0.83 59.32
N ARG A 677 10.79 0.27 58.58
CA ARG A 677 9.62 0.97 58.07
C ARG A 677 9.61 1.04 56.57
N LEU A 678 10.17 0.03 55.88
CA LEU A 678 10.06 -0.06 54.43
C LEU A 678 8.73 -0.67 54.02
N GLU A 679 8.11 -0.12 53.00
CA GLU A 679 6.88 -0.62 52.42
C GLU A 679 7.07 -0.88 50.91
N ILE A 680 6.31 -1.82 50.35
CA ILE A 680 6.24 -2.00 48.89
C ILE A 680 5.41 -0.84 48.30
N ALA A 681 6.04 0.00 47.52
CA ALA A 681 5.45 1.14 46.88
C ALA A 681 4.83 0.83 45.50
N ALA A 682 5.39 -0.15 44.77
CA ALA A 682 4.83 -0.59 43.49
C ALA A 682 5.18 -2.07 43.19
N ILE A 683 4.24 -2.79 42.57
CA ILE A 683 4.40 -4.13 42.02
C ILE A 683 4.39 -3.95 40.49
N ASN A 684 5.58 -3.87 39.88
CA ASN A 684 5.74 -3.46 38.49
C ASN A 684 5.66 -4.65 37.50
N SER A 685 6.23 -5.80 37.88
CA SER A 685 6.17 -7.05 37.13
C SER A 685 6.28 -8.26 38.07
N SER A 686 6.27 -9.47 37.50
CA SER A 686 6.47 -10.72 38.28
C SER A 686 7.83 -10.81 38.97
N VAL A 687 8.81 -9.98 38.58
CA VAL A 687 10.22 -10.03 39.06
C VAL A 687 10.72 -8.63 39.46
N ALA A 688 9.86 -7.63 39.60
CA ALA A 688 10.27 -6.27 39.92
C ALA A 688 9.27 -5.55 40.82
N VAL A 689 9.74 -5.03 41.94
CA VAL A 689 8.97 -4.15 42.86
C VAL A 689 9.73 -2.85 43.10
N THR A 690 9.02 -1.83 43.55
CA THR A 690 9.61 -0.61 44.12
C THR A 690 9.32 -0.56 45.59
N VAL A 691 10.33 -0.22 46.40
CA VAL A 691 10.25 -0.11 47.84
C VAL A 691 10.44 1.34 48.26
N ALA A 692 9.70 1.82 49.24
CA ALA A 692 9.78 3.18 49.81
C ALA A 692 9.93 3.16 51.34
N GLY A 693 10.56 4.19 51.89
CA GLY A 693 10.68 4.40 53.34
C GLY A 693 11.92 5.17 53.74
N PRO A 694 12.29 5.11 55.06
CA PRO A 694 13.46 5.84 55.59
C PRO A 694 14.77 5.47 54.87
N ARG A 695 15.60 6.47 54.64
CA ARG A 695 16.92 6.29 53.95
C ARG A 695 17.82 5.31 54.65
N PHE A 696 17.78 5.27 56.00
CA PHE A 696 18.57 4.30 56.79
C PHE A 696 18.16 2.84 56.49
N ASP A 697 16.84 2.58 56.42
CA ASP A 697 16.33 1.24 56.13
C ASP A 697 16.56 0.84 54.70
N LEU A 698 16.53 1.79 53.73
CA LEU A 698 16.91 1.56 52.33
C LEU A 698 18.40 1.19 52.21
N ALA A 699 19.31 1.78 53.00
CA ALA A 699 20.72 1.42 53.03
C ALA A 699 20.94 -0.02 53.55
N ARG A 700 20.14 -0.45 54.54
CA ARG A 700 20.16 -1.86 55.02
C ARG A 700 19.67 -2.82 53.93
N LEU A 701 18.61 -2.46 53.22
CA LEU A 701 18.12 -3.27 52.10
C LEU A 701 19.14 -3.34 50.97
N GLN A 702 19.82 -2.25 50.67
CA GLN A 702 20.91 -2.24 49.68
C GLN A 702 22.03 -3.21 50.07
N ALA A 703 22.50 -3.18 51.32
CA ALA A 703 23.55 -4.10 51.80
C ALA A 703 23.09 -5.58 51.69
N GLU A 704 21.83 -5.87 52.00
CA GLU A 704 21.31 -7.25 51.84
C GLU A 704 21.20 -7.63 50.37
N ALA A 705 20.75 -6.71 49.47
CA ALA A 705 20.70 -6.96 48.04
C ALA A 705 22.08 -7.24 47.42
N GLU A 706 23.12 -6.50 47.86
CA GLU A 706 24.50 -6.70 47.44
C GLU A 706 25.00 -8.09 47.89
N LYS A 707 24.73 -8.46 49.13
CA LYS A 707 25.09 -9.78 49.69
C LYS A 707 24.43 -10.92 48.95
N GLN A 708 23.19 -10.79 48.55
CA GLN A 708 22.40 -11.81 47.85
C GLN A 708 22.55 -11.78 46.32
N GLY A 709 23.22 -10.75 45.77
CA GLY A 709 23.39 -10.55 44.34
C GLY A 709 22.09 -10.12 43.62
N TRP A 710 21.16 -9.48 44.32
CA TRP A 710 19.93 -8.99 43.75
C TRP A 710 20.14 -7.65 43.04
N ARG A 711 19.37 -7.39 41.97
CA ARG A 711 19.36 -6.09 41.32
C ARG A 711 18.70 -5.07 42.22
N TYR A 712 19.46 -4.06 42.65
CA TYR A 712 19.00 -2.92 43.43
C TYR A 712 19.37 -1.62 42.71
N THR A 713 18.43 -0.69 42.60
CA THR A 713 18.65 0.64 42.00
C THR A 713 17.98 1.68 42.87
N LYS A 714 18.78 2.50 43.55
CA LYS A 714 18.25 3.66 44.27
C LYS A 714 17.67 4.65 43.29
N LEU A 715 16.43 5.12 43.52
CA LEU A 715 15.81 6.17 42.70
C LEU A 715 16.29 7.53 43.20
N ASP A 716 16.54 8.44 42.24
CA ASP A 716 16.98 9.81 42.54
C ASP A 716 15.76 10.69 42.89
N LEU A 717 15.16 10.36 44.05
CA LEU A 717 13.97 11.01 44.59
C LEU A 717 14.14 11.24 46.09
N ASP A 718 13.69 12.39 46.59
CA ASP A 718 13.73 12.77 48.01
C ASP A 718 12.38 12.57 48.71
N TYR A 719 11.64 11.55 48.26
CA TYR A 719 10.30 11.23 48.75
C TYR A 719 10.14 9.73 48.97
N ALA A 720 9.36 9.33 49.96
CA ALA A 720 8.91 7.95 50.15
C ALA A 720 7.44 7.80 49.76
N PHE A 721 7.15 7.92 48.44
CA PHE A 721 5.79 7.78 47.92
C PHE A 721 5.25 6.38 48.16
N HIS A 722 3.93 6.25 48.27
CA HIS A 722 3.20 4.99 48.52
C HIS A 722 3.65 4.30 49.80
N SER A 723 3.85 5.09 50.88
CA SER A 723 4.18 4.62 52.21
C SER A 723 3.56 5.50 53.30
N ALA A 724 3.68 5.07 54.57
CA ALA A 724 3.21 5.82 55.77
C ALA A 724 3.82 7.22 55.87
N ALA A 725 4.88 7.56 55.17
CA ALA A 725 5.40 8.94 55.10
C ALA A 725 4.40 9.95 54.55
N LEU A 726 3.37 9.47 53.83
CA LEU A 726 2.30 10.32 53.28
C LEU A 726 1.09 10.50 54.26
N ASP A 727 0.96 9.71 55.32
CA ASP A 727 -0.20 9.74 56.22
C ASP A 727 -0.49 11.16 56.76
N PRO A 728 0.50 12.01 57.05
CA PRO A 728 0.26 13.36 57.55
C PRO A 728 -0.47 14.30 56.60
N ILE A 729 -0.55 14.02 55.30
CA ILE A 729 -1.17 14.88 54.31
C ILE A 729 -2.57 14.41 53.88
N GLU A 730 -3.12 13.33 54.43
CA GLU A 730 -4.40 12.72 54.09
C GLU A 730 -5.57 13.72 54.16
N ALA A 731 -5.79 14.29 55.33
CA ALA A 731 -6.92 15.17 55.57
C ALA A 731 -6.91 16.43 54.68
N ASP A 732 -5.72 16.99 54.47
CA ASP A 732 -5.55 18.19 53.63
C ASP A 732 -5.80 17.84 52.14
N LEU A 733 -5.34 16.68 51.66
CA LEU A 733 -5.57 16.26 50.29
C LEU A 733 -7.05 15.98 50.01
N VAL A 734 -7.70 15.15 50.85
CA VAL A 734 -9.14 14.83 50.72
C VAL A 734 -9.98 16.12 50.73
N LYS A 735 -9.67 17.04 51.62
CA LYS A 735 -10.35 18.34 51.68
C LYS A 735 -10.12 19.15 50.40
N ALA A 736 -8.90 19.19 49.86
CA ALA A 736 -8.57 19.94 48.65
C ALA A 736 -9.27 19.36 47.39
N LEU A 737 -9.58 18.07 47.40
CA LEU A 737 -10.25 17.37 46.31
C LEU A 737 -11.78 17.37 46.42
N SER A 738 -12.34 17.88 47.50
CA SER A 738 -13.80 17.92 47.67
C SER A 738 -14.49 18.64 46.51
N GLY A 739 -15.57 18.01 45.98
CA GLY A 739 -16.38 18.57 44.90
C GLY A 739 -15.85 18.24 43.50
N ILE A 740 -14.90 17.33 43.32
CA ILE A 740 -14.66 16.66 42.02
C ILE A 740 -15.90 15.81 41.64
N ALA A 741 -16.18 15.69 40.36
CA ALA A 741 -17.38 15.01 39.85
C ALA A 741 -17.03 13.92 38.84
N PRO A 742 -16.46 12.78 39.28
CA PRO A 742 -16.09 11.68 38.38
C PRO A 742 -17.34 11.05 37.76
N ARG A 743 -17.15 10.45 36.56
CA ARG A 743 -18.23 9.91 35.72
C ARG A 743 -17.98 8.45 35.34
N GLN A 744 -19.03 7.74 34.99
CA GLN A 744 -18.89 6.41 34.38
C GLN A 744 -18.15 6.51 33.05
N CYS A 745 -17.24 5.56 32.79
CA CYS A 745 -16.41 5.51 31.59
C CYS A 745 -16.51 4.18 30.81
N GLY A 746 -17.51 3.36 31.07
CA GLY A 746 -17.78 2.15 30.30
C GLY A 746 -16.66 1.11 30.32
N GLY A 747 -15.90 1.01 31.43
CA GLY A 747 -14.83 0.01 31.59
C GLY A 747 -13.51 0.38 30.87
N ARG A 748 -13.37 1.61 30.39
CA ARG A 748 -12.13 2.05 29.70
C ARG A 748 -11.00 2.42 30.66
N PHE A 749 -11.26 2.60 31.93
CA PHE A 749 -10.27 2.91 32.97
C PHE A 749 -9.84 1.64 33.72
N ILE A 750 -8.52 1.39 33.74
CA ILE A 750 -7.90 0.29 34.46
C ILE A 750 -7.10 0.88 35.63
N SER A 751 -7.54 0.59 36.84
CA SER A 751 -6.95 1.12 38.09
C SER A 751 -5.72 0.32 38.48
N THR A 752 -4.66 0.99 38.86
CA THR A 752 -3.49 0.40 39.53
C THR A 752 -3.59 0.45 41.08
N VAL A 753 -4.62 1.09 41.61
CA VAL A 753 -4.99 0.97 43.01
C VAL A 753 -5.74 -0.35 43.26
N GLU A 754 -6.72 -0.67 42.42
CA GLU A 754 -7.52 -1.90 42.54
C GLU A 754 -6.94 -3.09 41.75
N GLY A 755 -6.00 -2.85 40.86
CA GLY A 755 -5.36 -3.87 40.01
C GLY A 755 -6.28 -4.40 38.87
N GLY A 756 -7.25 -3.59 38.40
CA GLY A 756 -8.20 -4.03 37.38
C GLY A 756 -9.14 -2.97 36.86
N VAL A 757 -10.16 -3.41 36.11
CA VAL A 757 -11.18 -2.49 35.57
C VAL A 757 -12.00 -1.87 36.72
N THR A 758 -12.07 -0.54 36.73
CA THR A 758 -12.78 0.23 37.72
C THR A 758 -13.78 1.17 37.07
N ASP A 759 -14.97 1.32 37.69
CA ASP A 759 -15.95 2.32 37.28
C ASP A 759 -15.39 3.72 37.53
N GLY A 760 -15.36 4.55 36.49
CA GLY A 760 -14.86 5.92 36.56
C GLY A 760 -15.58 6.76 37.63
N ALA A 761 -16.85 6.48 37.94
CA ALA A 761 -17.60 7.18 38.99
C ALA A 761 -17.03 6.96 40.40
N LYS A 762 -16.12 6.00 40.61
CA LYS A 762 -15.44 5.75 41.90
C LYS A 762 -14.15 6.54 42.09
N LEU A 763 -13.76 7.38 41.13
CA LEU A 763 -12.53 8.18 41.19
C LEU A 763 -12.70 9.43 42.07
N ASP A 764 -13.31 9.28 43.25
CA ASP A 764 -13.57 10.33 44.26
C ASP A 764 -12.29 10.74 45.03
N GLU A 765 -12.41 11.66 45.96
CA GLU A 765 -11.30 12.13 46.77
C GLU A 765 -10.61 11.02 47.55
N ASN A 766 -11.36 10.01 48.02
CA ASN A 766 -10.80 8.88 48.76
C ASN A 766 -10.03 7.95 47.84
N TYR A 767 -10.48 7.76 46.61
CA TYR A 767 -9.72 7.02 45.60
C TYR A 767 -8.36 7.69 45.36
N TRP A 768 -8.31 9.00 45.24
CA TRP A 768 -7.06 9.73 44.97
C TRP A 768 -6.15 9.75 46.20
N TRP A 769 -6.68 9.69 47.42
CA TRP A 769 -5.86 9.40 48.60
C TRP A 769 -5.24 7.99 48.50
N ARG A 770 -6.04 6.97 48.24
CA ARG A 770 -5.53 5.58 48.05
C ARG A 770 -4.48 5.50 46.95
N ASN A 771 -4.68 6.24 45.86
CA ASN A 771 -3.75 6.28 44.72
C ASN A 771 -2.35 6.79 45.12
N ILE A 772 -2.21 7.68 46.08
CA ILE A 772 -0.89 8.15 46.56
C ILE A 772 -0.34 7.33 47.72
N ARG A 773 -1.18 6.68 48.50
CA ARG A 773 -0.82 5.98 49.74
C ARG A 773 -0.57 4.48 49.52
N GLU A 774 -1.45 3.81 48.78
CA GLU A 774 -1.39 2.37 48.57
C GLU A 774 -0.36 1.99 47.50
N PRO A 775 0.12 0.71 47.51
CA PRO A 775 1.02 0.23 46.46
C PRO A 775 0.42 0.31 45.06
N VAL A 776 1.20 0.71 44.10
CA VAL A 776 0.80 0.68 42.69
C VAL A 776 0.79 -0.77 42.19
N ARG A 777 -0.38 -1.31 41.88
CA ARG A 777 -0.59 -2.69 41.39
C ARG A 777 -0.53 -2.75 39.87
N PHE A 778 0.58 -2.25 39.31
CA PHE A 778 0.73 -2.13 37.84
C PHE A 778 0.73 -3.50 37.15
N LYS A 779 1.41 -4.50 37.74
CA LYS A 779 1.40 -5.88 37.23
C LYS A 779 -0.02 -6.42 37.10
N ASP A 780 -0.83 -6.31 38.14
CA ASP A 780 -2.20 -6.85 38.14
C ASP A 780 -3.07 -6.17 37.08
N ALA A 781 -2.92 -4.86 36.91
CA ALA A 781 -3.63 -4.08 35.90
C ALA A 781 -3.21 -4.51 34.46
N VAL A 782 -1.93 -4.72 34.22
CA VAL A 782 -1.42 -5.20 32.92
C VAL A 782 -1.87 -6.63 32.65
N ASP A 783 -1.79 -7.53 33.61
CA ASP A 783 -2.24 -8.93 33.50
C ASP A 783 -3.75 -8.97 33.16
N ARG A 784 -4.54 -8.14 33.82
CA ARG A 784 -5.95 -7.99 33.52
C ARG A 784 -6.19 -7.52 32.08
N MET A 785 -5.46 -6.51 31.60
CA MET A 785 -5.57 -6.03 30.23
C MET A 785 -5.19 -7.11 29.22
N ILE A 786 -4.11 -7.85 29.45
CA ILE A 786 -3.68 -8.98 28.60
C ILE A 786 -4.79 -10.04 28.55
N GLY A 787 -5.43 -10.35 29.69
CA GLY A 787 -6.58 -11.27 29.77
C GLY A 787 -7.80 -10.76 28.98
N ASP A 788 -8.01 -9.46 28.90
CA ASP A 788 -9.10 -8.81 28.16
C ASP A 788 -8.75 -8.50 26.68
N ASP A 789 -7.73 -9.19 26.12
CA ASP A 789 -7.28 -9.14 24.72
C ASP A 789 -6.59 -7.82 24.31
N PHE A 790 -5.97 -7.09 25.24
CA PHE A 790 -5.05 -6.02 24.86
C PHE A 790 -3.72 -6.62 24.41
N ARG A 791 -3.23 -6.18 23.23
CA ARG A 791 -1.97 -6.68 22.61
C ARG A 791 -1.05 -5.56 22.17
N ILE A 792 -1.55 -4.34 22.07
CA ILE A 792 -0.81 -3.17 21.64
C ILE A 792 -0.83 -2.17 22.80
N PHE A 793 0.36 -1.81 23.30
CA PHE A 793 0.53 -0.88 24.40
C PHE A 793 1.36 0.32 23.94
N VAL A 794 0.81 1.51 24.06
CA VAL A 794 1.49 2.77 23.74
C VAL A 794 1.73 3.52 25.03
N GLU A 795 2.99 3.68 25.41
CA GLU A 795 3.36 4.45 26.59
C GLU A 795 3.29 5.95 26.27
N ILE A 796 2.51 6.67 27.07
CA ILE A 796 2.25 8.11 26.95
C ILE A 796 3.05 8.85 28.00
N GLY A 797 4.09 9.52 27.56
CA GLY A 797 5.01 10.27 28.42
C GLY A 797 6.26 10.74 27.67
N PRO A 798 7.13 11.54 28.31
CA PRO A 798 8.31 12.10 27.65
C PRO A 798 9.43 11.06 27.38
N ASN A 799 9.46 9.97 28.12
CA ASN A 799 10.40 8.85 27.96
C ASN A 799 9.73 7.52 28.33
N PRO A 800 10.09 6.42 27.69
CA PRO A 800 9.59 5.09 28.05
C PRO A 800 10.24 4.60 29.37
N ALA A 801 9.43 4.20 30.34
CA ALA A 801 9.86 3.63 31.61
C ALA A 801 9.15 2.31 31.94
N LEU A 802 7.94 2.10 31.41
CA LEU A 802 7.08 0.98 31.77
C LEU A 802 7.12 -0.18 30.78
N LEU A 803 7.65 0.04 29.56
CA LEU A 803 7.67 -0.97 28.50
C LEU A 803 8.38 -2.28 28.88
N SER A 804 9.42 -2.22 29.73
CA SER A 804 10.12 -3.42 30.20
C SER A 804 9.22 -4.29 31.07
N TYR A 805 8.41 -3.68 31.94
CA TYR A 805 7.49 -4.37 32.83
C TYR A 805 6.32 -4.99 32.06
N ILE A 806 5.80 -4.27 31.05
CA ILE A 806 4.75 -4.80 30.15
C ILE A 806 5.26 -6.00 29.36
N ARG A 807 6.49 -5.94 28.85
CA ARG A 807 7.12 -7.07 28.13
C ARG A 807 7.26 -8.32 29.02
N ASP A 808 7.49 -8.14 30.30
CA ASP A 808 7.57 -9.29 31.23
C ASP A 808 6.21 -9.98 31.41
N GLY A 809 5.10 -9.22 31.39
CA GLY A 809 3.75 -9.77 31.45
C GLY A 809 3.28 -10.42 30.15
N LEU A 810 3.89 -10.08 29.00
CA LEU A 810 3.56 -10.63 27.68
C LEU A 810 4.34 -11.92 27.34
N LYS A 811 5.33 -12.30 28.13
CA LYS A 811 6.08 -13.56 28.01
C LYS A 811 5.32 -14.71 28.67
#